data_08b2c69a05257edaaea0770d7ec37c3e
#
_entry.id   08b2c69a05257edaaea0770d7ec37c3e
#
_cell.length_a   1.000
_cell.length_b   1.000
_cell.length_c   1.000
_cell.angle_alpha   90.00
_cell.angle_beta   90.00
_cell.angle_gamma   90.00
#
_symmetry.space_group_name_H-M   'P 1'
#
loop_
_entity.id
_entity.type
_entity.pdbx_description
1 polymer ?
#
loop_
_entity_poly.entity_id
_entity_poly.type
_entity_poly.pdbx_seq_one_letter_code
_entity_poly.pdbx_strand_id
1 'polypeptide(L)'
;MRYARSANLLLLSGMLAASSFSTAFAQAACNGVPAWNASTIYNAGDKLTYQSHLYQANIQIWNTPPTHCPSCNYYADLGVCGTGPGNQSPTVSLTAPTNGATYSTGANIAVSANAADSDGSIASVEFFRGTTSLGVDTSSPYGVTWNNATAGSHRFTAVAKDNQNAATTSSAVSITVSGGSSDTTPPSVPGGLASPSQTSNSVSLTWNASTDNSGGSGVAGYDVYRSGSVVGSPTSNSYTVSGLNPSTAYSFTVRARDNAGNASAQSGSISATTKPTVPGGGKKVIGYFAQWGIYGRNYRVKNIDTSGSASKLTHINYAFGNVRNNRCEVGVTVPSDPNTGAGGDAFADYTKAFQAGESVSGASDTWDQPLRGSWNQLKQLKAKYPNIKVLISLGGWTWSRNFPSAARAENRQAFVASCVDAYIKGNLPVTDGAGGAGAAAGVFDGIDIDWEYPVVCGIDCPAAARPEDNANYTALLAEFRRQLDAVRPGLLLTVAVGAGIDKIRVTSPGAYHQYLDFINVMTYDFHGGWDPATNHHSALFASPSDPSAGDTKLYNSNDAIEAFLSRGVPASKINLGIGFYGRGWTGVGNVNNGLYRPASGAAPGTYEAGIEDYKVLKNKAGTIYTDNTAVATWKYDGNTFWSYDTPALIGQKMSYVKTQNLGGAFFWEFSGDDEQGSLATAINNGLK
;
A
#
# COMPACT_ATOMS: atom_id res chain seq x y z
N MET A 1 -4.66 58.30 -1.22
CA MET A 1 -3.40 58.64 -0.54
C MET A 1 -2.42 57.55 -0.98
N ARG A 2 -1.61 57.75 -2.03
CA ARG A 2 -0.29 58.39 -2.14
C ARG A 2 0.70 57.90 -1.05
N TYR A 3 1.72 57.05 -1.45
CA TYR A 3 3.17 57.23 -1.56
C TYR A 3 3.75 55.85 -1.84
N ALA A 4 4.42 55.45 -2.89
CA ALA A 4 5.51 55.94 -3.77
C ALA A 4 6.93 55.87 -3.18
N ARG A 5 7.82 55.20 -3.98
CA ARG A 5 9.29 55.31 -4.11
C ARG A 5 10.14 54.38 -3.22
N SER A 6 11.23 53.76 -3.63
CA SER A 6 12.21 54.18 -4.68
C SER A 6 13.00 52.99 -5.19
N ALA A 7 13.40 53.09 -6.45
CA ALA A 7 14.43 52.31 -7.16
C ALA A 7 15.84 52.71 -6.75
N ASN A 8 16.79 51.79 -6.89
CA ASN A 8 18.19 52.17 -7.12
C ASN A 8 18.76 51.33 -8.28
N LEU A 9 19.11 52.07 -9.33
CA LEU A 9 19.79 51.68 -10.55
C LEU A 9 21.29 51.91 -10.34
N LEU A 10 22.12 50.94 -10.63
CA LEU A 10 23.54 51.18 -10.86
C LEU A 10 23.92 50.62 -12.24
N LEU A 11 24.13 51.56 -13.15
CA LEU A 11 24.81 51.36 -14.41
C LEU A 11 26.32 51.17 -14.18
N LEU A 12 26.92 50.17 -14.83
CA LEU A 12 28.33 50.26 -15.22
C LEU A 12 28.45 49.74 -16.67
N SER A 13 28.87 50.64 -17.52
CA SER A 13 29.21 50.48 -18.93
C SER A 13 30.55 49.74 -19.08
N GLY A 14 30.66 48.89 -20.12
CA GLY A 14 31.96 48.36 -20.50
C GLY A 14 31.95 47.41 -21.69
N MET A 15 32.21 47.94 -22.87
CA MET A 15 32.84 47.36 -24.07
C MET A 15 32.17 46.19 -24.79
N LEU A 16 31.64 46.50 -25.97
CA LEU A 16 31.43 45.58 -27.09
C LEU A 16 32.77 45.01 -27.56
N ALA A 17 32.96 43.71 -27.48
CA ALA A 17 33.85 42.98 -28.33
C ALA A 17 33.01 42.08 -29.23
N ALA A 18 32.97 42.38 -30.51
CA ALA A 18 32.36 41.52 -31.52
C ALA A 18 33.20 40.24 -31.68
N SER A 19 32.74 39.15 -31.07
CA SER A 19 33.25 37.83 -31.40
C SER A 19 32.28 37.20 -32.41
N SER A 20 32.83 37.00 -33.62
CA SER A 20 32.25 36.19 -34.69
C SER A 20 31.93 34.81 -34.16
N PHE A 21 30.64 34.50 -33.95
CA PHE A 21 30.18 33.12 -33.74
C PHE A 21 30.32 32.38 -35.07
N SER A 22 31.42 31.65 -35.25
CA SER A 22 31.41 30.48 -36.13
C SER A 22 30.62 29.41 -35.42
N THR A 23 29.42 29.09 -35.91
CA THR A 23 28.69 27.88 -35.54
C THR A 23 29.56 26.69 -35.96
N ALA A 24 30.35 26.18 -35.05
CA ALA A 24 30.92 24.85 -35.17
C ALA A 24 29.73 23.87 -35.10
N PHE A 25 29.34 23.32 -36.25
CA PHE A 25 28.43 22.18 -36.27
C PHE A 25 29.09 21.04 -35.48
N ALA A 26 28.44 20.58 -34.44
CA ALA A 26 28.90 19.40 -33.71
C ALA A 26 28.96 18.23 -34.69
N GLN A 27 30.12 17.56 -34.78
CA GLN A 27 30.28 16.38 -35.62
C GLN A 27 29.38 15.27 -35.10
N ALA A 28 28.63 14.64 -35.99
CA ALA A 28 27.70 13.55 -35.61
C ALA A 28 28.49 12.24 -35.38
N ALA A 29 28.14 11.53 -34.31
CA ALA A 29 28.73 10.22 -34.02
C ALA A 29 28.14 9.16 -34.96
N CYS A 30 28.94 8.62 -35.88
CA CYS A 30 28.52 7.67 -36.90
C CYS A 30 28.95 6.22 -36.62
N ASN A 31 29.64 5.96 -35.50
CA ASN A 31 30.08 4.61 -35.15
C ASN A 31 28.91 3.65 -34.94
N GLY A 32 28.92 2.53 -35.70
CA GLY A 32 27.85 1.52 -35.59
C GLY A 32 26.58 1.83 -36.38
N VAL A 33 26.50 2.98 -37.07
CA VAL A 33 25.35 3.32 -37.91
C VAL A 33 25.58 2.74 -39.32
N PRO A 34 24.63 1.94 -39.86
CA PRO A 34 24.80 1.29 -41.16
C PRO A 34 24.86 2.30 -42.30
N ALA A 35 25.64 2.00 -43.35
CA ALA A 35 25.62 2.77 -44.56
C ALA A 35 24.33 2.61 -45.33
N TRP A 36 23.89 3.64 -46.04
CA TRP A 36 22.72 3.58 -46.91
C TRP A 36 22.82 2.41 -47.90
N ASN A 37 21.73 1.70 -48.09
CA ASN A 37 21.63 0.56 -49.01
C ASN A 37 20.30 0.64 -49.79
N ALA A 38 20.41 0.59 -51.13
CA ALA A 38 19.27 0.69 -52.05
C ALA A 38 18.22 -0.42 -51.88
N SER A 39 18.56 -1.58 -51.32
CA SER A 39 17.65 -2.70 -51.09
C SER A 39 16.97 -2.65 -49.69
N THR A 40 17.31 -1.72 -48.86
CA THR A 40 16.78 -1.57 -47.49
C THR A 40 15.62 -0.58 -47.46
N ILE A 41 14.56 -0.92 -46.76
CA ILE A 41 13.48 0.01 -46.44
C ILE A 41 13.85 0.67 -45.12
N TYR A 42 13.96 2.00 -45.13
CA TYR A 42 14.18 2.80 -43.92
C TYR A 42 12.84 3.35 -43.44
N ASN A 43 12.52 3.15 -42.18
CA ASN A 43 11.32 3.72 -41.55
C ASN A 43 11.64 5.10 -40.96
N ALA A 44 10.62 5.90 -40.69
CA ALA A 44 10.80 7.18 -40.02
C ALA A 44 11.49 6.97 -38.66
N GLY A 45 12.60 7.67 -38.45
CA GLY A 45 13.45 7.56 -37.26
C GLY A 45 14.71 6.72 -37.48
N ASP A 46 14.82 5.89 -38.51
CA ASP A 46 15.99 5.08 -38.78
C ASP A 46 17.18 5.98 -39.14
N LYS A 47 18.36 5.68 -38.60
CA LYS A 47 19.64 6.39 -38.90
C LYS A 47 20.49 5.60 -39.87
N LEU A 48 21.15 6.30 -40.75
CA LEU A 48 22.04 5.74 -41.75
C LEU A 48 23.18 6.72 -42.10
N THR A 49 24.28 6.20 -42.64
CA THR A 49 25.37 7.04 -43.13
C THR A 49 25.38 7.05 -44.67
N TYR A 50 25.61 8.22 -45.28
CA TYR A 50 25.76 8.38 -46.74
C TYR A 50 26.71 9.54 -47.04
N GLN A 51 27.72 9.32 -47.89
CA GLN A 51 28.72 10.31 -48.28
C GLN A 51 29.35 11.07 -47.09
N SER A 52 29.72 10.32 -46.04
CA SER A 52 30.31 10.84 -44.81
C SER A 52 29.41 11.76 -43.96
N HIS A 53 28.11 11.72 -44.13
CA HIS A 53 27.12 12.36 -43.26
C HIS A 53 26.24 11.34 -42.57
N LEU A 54 25.76 11.71 -41.40
CA LEU A 54 24.72 10.98 -40.66
C LEU A 54 23.36 11.56 -41.06
N TYR A 55 22.46 10.71 -41.48
CA TYR A 55 21.09 11.06 -41.83
C TYR A 55 20.10 10.30 -40.97
N GLN A 56 18.91 10.89 -40.76
CA GLN A 56 17.76 10.21 -40.18
C GLN A 56 16.60 10.30 -41.16
N ALA A 57 15.95 9.16 -41.44
CA ALA A 57 14.75 9.11 -42.28
C ALA A 57 13.56 9.79 -41.58
N ASN A 58 12.88 10.69 -42.27
CA ASN A 58 11.70 11.40 -41.78
C ASN A 58 10.38 10.68 -42.08
N ILE A 59 10.40 9.83 -43.11
CA ILE A 59 9.25 8.99 -43.52
C ILE A 59 9.79 7.63 -43.93
N GLN A 60 8.89 6.67 -44.20
CA GLN A 60 9.31 5.38 -44.75
C GLN A 60 9.78 5.55 -46.19
N ILE A 61 10.99 5.12 -46.49
CA ILE A 61 11.66 5.31 -47.78
C ILE A 61 12.32 4.02 -48.25
N TRP A 62 12.23 3.78 -49.57
CA TRP A 62 12.88 2.66 -50.26
C TRP A 62 13.60 3.14 -51.50
N ASN A 63 14.81 2.63 -51.75
CA ASN A 63 15.65 2.89 -52.92
C ASN A 63 15.87 4.38 -53.30
N THR A 64 15.84 5.26 -52.29
CA THR A 64 16.05 6.72 -52.48
C THR A 64 17.20 7.18 -51.58
N PRO A 65 18.35 7.54 -52.13
CA PRO A 65 19.49 8.01 -51.32
C PRO A 65 19.21 9.40 -50.71
N PRO A 66 19.84 9.76 -49.58
CA PRO A 66 19.60 11.03 -48.88
C PRO A 66 19.75 12.29 -49.71
N THR A 67 20.58 12.25 -50.74
CA THR A 67 20.85 13.41 -51.61
C THR A 67 19.98 13.47 -52.88
N HIS A 68 19.02 12.52 -53.05
CA HIS A 68 18.21 12.44 -54.25
C HIS A 68 17.27 13.65 -54.43
N CYS A 69 16.68 14.14 -53.37
CA CYS A 69 15.82 15.35 -53.39
C CYS A 69 16.01 16.15 -52.09
N PRO A 70 16.97 17.08 -52.01
CA PRO A 70 17.21 17.85 -50.79
C PRO A 70 16.01 18.68 -50.29
N SER A 71 15.12 19.07 -51.21
CA SER A 71 13.89 19.84 -50.87
C SER A 71 12.70 18.99 -50.46
N CYS A 72 12.77 17.65 -50.58
CA CYS A 72 11.63 16.74 -50.33
C CYS A 72 11.49 16.35 -48.85
N ASN A 73 12.38 16.77 -47.97
CA ASN A 73 12.40 16.48 -46.55
C ASN A 73 12.27 14.95 -46.20
N TYR A 74 12.83 14.11 -47.06
CA TYR A 74 12.85 12.66 -46.86
C TYR A 74 13.79 12.24 -45.73
N TYR A 75 14.89 12.96 -45.57
CA TYR A 75 15.89 12.72 -44.53
C TYR A 75 16.29 14.06 -43.87
N ALA A 76 16.54 14.00 -42.57
CA ALA A 76 17.22 15.04 -41.83
C ALA A 76 18.73 14.77 -41.91
N ASP A 77 19.51 15.70 -42.38
CA ASP A 77 20.99 15.67 -42.28
C ASP A 77 21.40 16.06 -40.87
N LEU A 78 22.03 15.15 -40.15
CA LEU A 78 22.47 15.34 -38.78
C LEU A 78 23.96 15.75 -38.67
N GLY A 79 24.63 15.97 -39.80
CA GLY A 79 26.00 16.50 -39.89
C GLY A 79 27.04 15.49 -40.36
N VAL A 80 28.26 16.02 -40.57
CA VAL A 80 29.40 15.23 -41.06
C VAL A 80 29.88 14.25 -40.01
N CYS A 81 30.13 12.99 -40.43
CA CYS A 81 30.74 11.97 -39.58
C CYS A 81 32.16 12.38 -39.19
N GLY A 82 32.41 12.62 -37.92
CA GLY A 82 33.75 12.86 -37.38
C GLY A 82 34.26 11.62 -36.65
N THR A 83 35.55 11.33 -36.81
CA THR A 83 36.26 10.56 -35.79
C THR A 83 36.43 11.51 -34.62
N GLY A 84 35.61 11.35 -33.57
CA GLY A 84 35.84 12.05 -32.30
C GLY A 84 37.27 11.79 -31.81
N PRO A 85 37.84 12.61 -30.93
CA PRO A 85 39.11 12.29 -30.30
C PRO A 85 39.03 10.88 -29.76
N GLY A 86 40.04 10.04 -30.05
CA GLY A 86 40.08 8.66 -29.56
C GLY A 86 39.93 8.67 -28.03
N ASN A 87 39.22 7.67 -27.50
CA ASN A 87 39.02 7.52 -26.06
C ASN A 87 40.34 7.70 -25.30
N GLN A 88 40.37 8.60 -24.34
CA GLN A 88 41.47 8.79 -23.41
C GLN A 88 41.37 7.79 -22.28
N SER A 89 42.48 7.20 -21.87
CA SER A 89 42.47 6.31 -20.72
C SER A 89 42.25 7.10 -19.42
N PRO A 90 41.49 6.55 -18.46
CA PRO A 90 41.22 7.20 -17.17
C PRO A 90 42.50 7.38 -16.35
N THR A 91 42.48 8.27 -15.38
CA THR A 91 43.51 8.43 -14.37
C THR A 91 43.07 7.74 -13.09
N VAL A 92 44.04 7.16 -12.32
CA VAL A 92 43.74 6.54 -11.04
C VAL A 92 44.93 6.64 -10.09
N SER A 93 44.66 6.94 -8.82
CA SER A 93 45.65 6.95 -7.75
C SER A 93 45.08 6.42 -6.44
N LEU A 94 45.82 5.60 -5.74
CA LEU A 94 45.44 5.15 -4.39
C LEU A 94 45.53 6.32 -3.40
N THR A 95 44.49 6.46 -2.56
CA THR A 95 44.41 7.46 -1.48
C THR A 95 44.59 6.83 -0.11
N ALA A 96 44.30 5.54 0.02
CA ALA A 96 44.56 4.72 1.19
C ALA A 96 44.92 3.29 0.76
N PRO A 97 45.72 2.55 1.53
CA PRO A 97 46.56 3.03 2.64
C PRO A 97 47.69 3.92 2.19
N THR A 98 48.32 4.70 3.08
CA THR A 98 49.52 5.48 2.76
C THR A 98 50.73 4.55 2.55
N ASN A 99 51.58 4.93 1.59
CA ASN A 99 52.79 4.13 1.30
C ASN A 99 53.71 4.08 2.53
N GLY A 100 54.18 2.88 2.87
CA GLY A 100 55.01 2.62 4.06
C GLY A 100 54.24 2.47 5.36
N ALA A 101 52.89 2.53 5.36
CA ALA A 101 52.09 2.32 6.57
C ALA A 101 52.33 0.94 7.20
N THR A 102 52.23 0.89 8.53
CA THR A 102 52.34 -0.36 9.29
C THR A 102 51.01 -0.69 9.97
N TYR A 103 50.63 -1.96 9.92
CA TYR A 103 49.40 -2.48 10.52
C TYR A 103 49.73 -3.73 11.35
N SER A 104 48.85 -4.07 12.30
CA SER A 104 48.96 -5.34 13.03
C SER A 104 48.29 -6.46 12.23
N THR A 105 48.72 -7.69 12.42
CA THR A 105 48.06 -8.91 11.91
C THR A 105 46.61 -8.92 12.38
N GLY A 106 45.70 -9.28 11.49
CA GLY A 106 44.24 -9.26 11.75
C GLY A 106 43.53 -7.93 11.50
N ALA A 107 44.27 -6.87 11.22
CA ALA A 107 43.65 -5.56 10.93
C ALA A 107 42.78 -5.60 9.65
N ASN A 108 41.73 -4.81 9.67
CA ASN A 108 40.92 -4.52 8.49
C ASN A 108 41.47 -3.22 7.86
N ILE A 109 41.98 -3.32 6.63
CA ILE A 109 42.70 -2.22 5.97
C ILE A 109 41.84 -1.69 4.82
N ALA A 110 41.43 -0.42 4.94
CA ALA A 110 40.73 0.27 3.87
C ALA A 110 41.70 0.55 2.70
N VAL A 111 41.27 0.24 1.50
CA VAL A 111 41.99 0.52 0.25
C VAL A 111 41.09 1.39 -0.61
N SER A 112 41.49 2.64 -0.82
CA SER A 112 40.65 3.63 -1.50
C SER A 112 41.46 4.28 -2.65
N ALA A 113 40.74 4.78 -3.66
CA ALA A 113 41.36 5.44 -4.82
C ALA A 113 40.50 6.63 -5.28
N ASN A 114 41.22 7.62 -5.86
CA ASN A 114 40.61 8.61 -6.73
C ASN A 114 40.78 8.17 -8.17
N ALA A 115 39.72 8.22 -8.97
CA ALA A 115 39.76 7.98 -10.39
C ALA A 115 38.96 9.06 -11.13
N ALA A 116 39.44 9.48 -12.29
CA ALA A 116 38.79 10.47 -13.16
C ALA A 116 39.08 10.15 -14.61
N ASP A 117 38.12 10.49 -15.47
CA ASP A 117 38.24 10.38 -16.91
C ASP A 117 37.97 11.77 -17.54
N SER A 118 38.77 12.16 -18.50
CA SER A 118 38.76 13.52 -19.09
C SER A 118 37.75 13.68 -20.21
N ASP A 119 37.32 12.58 -20.83
CA ASP A 119 36.42 12.58 -21.99
C ASP A 119 35.25 11.59 -21.84
N GLY A 120 35.09 11.01 -20.61
CA GLY A 120 34.02 10.07 -20.30
C GLY A 120 33.71 10.00 -18.82
N SER A 121 33.44 8.80 -18.36
CA SER A 121 33.15 8.49 -16.95
C SER A 121 33.80 7.18 -16.53
N ILE A 122 34.09 7.05 -15.23
CA ILE A 122 34.65 5.81 -14.68
C ILE A 122 33.50 4.78 -14.56
N ALA A 123 33.68 3.64 -15.21
CA ALA A 123 32.76 2.51 -15.13
C ALA A 123 33.01 1.66 -13.87
N SER A 124 34.29 1.47 -13.49
CA SER A 124 34.67 0.73 -12.30
C SER A 124 36.12 0.98 -11.87
N VAL A 125 36.39 0.74 -10.58
CA VAL A 125 37.73 0.66 -10.03
C VAL A 125 37.90 -0.70 -9.35
N GLU A 126 38.85 -1.51 -9.81
CA GLU A 126 39.19 -2.79 -9.21
C GLU A 126 40.47 -2.66 -8.40
N PHE A 127 40.45 -3.18 -7.17
CA PHE A 127 41.57 -3.09 -6.22
C PHE A 127 42.29 -4.43 -6.11
N PHE A 128 43.62 -4.37 -6.12
CA PHE A 128 44.46 -5.57 -6.06
C PHE A 128 45.44 -5.51 -4.90
N ARG A 129 45.70 -6.73 -4.32
CA ARG A 129 46.82 -6.98 -3.44
C ARG A 129 47.78 -7.95 -4.17
N GLY A 130 48.92 -7.45 -4.66
CA GLY A 130 49.73 -8.20 -5.58
C GLY A 130 48.98 -8.52 -6.87
N THR A 131 48.71 -9.77 -7.13
CA THR A 131 47.88 -10.26 -8.25
C THR A 131 46.47 -10.66 -7.85
N THR A 132 46.16 -10.61 -6.55
CA THR A 132 44.83 -11.01 -6.03
C THR A 132 43.89 -9.86 -6.01
N SER A 133 42.72 -9.96 -6.68
CA SER A 133 41.65 -8.97 -6.59
C SER A 133 41.04 -8.95 -5.19
N LEU A 134 40.85 -7.76 -4.65
CA LEU A 134 40.17 -7.51 -3.38
C LEU A 134 38.68 -7.15 -3.58
N GLY A 135 38.31 -6.77 -4.80
CA GLY A 135 36.95 -6.37 -5.18
C GLY A 135 36.92 -5.25 -6.18
N VAL A 136 35.73 -5.02 -6.74
CA VAL A 136 35.42 -3.97 -7.71
C VAL A 136 34.41 -3.02 -7.07
N ASP A 137 34.65 -1.70 -7.22
CA ASP A 137 33.69 -0.66 -6.83
C ASP A 137 33.30 0.15 -8.07
N THR A 138 32.00 0.39 -8.25
CA THR A 138 31.43 1.08 -9.41
C THR A 138 30.90 2.48 -9.07
N SER A 139 31.06 2.93 -7.82
CA SER A 139 30.54 4.20 -7.32
C SER A 139 31.59 4.99 -6.54
N SER A 140 31.74 6.28 -6.86
CA SER A 140 32.62 7.17 -6.08
C SER A 140 31.96 7.54 -4.73
N PRO A 141 32.74 7.59 -3.63
CA PRO A 141 34.20 7.40 -3.49
C PRO A 141 34.61 5.92 -3.55
N TYR A 142 35.55 5.56 -4.43
CA TYR A 142 35.94 4.19 -4.68
C TYR A 142 36.77 3.61 -3.55
N GLY A 143 36.37 2.40 -3.06
CA GLY A 143 37.12 1.72 -2.01
C GLY A 143 36.64 0.31 -1.70
N VAL A 144 37.54 -0.48 -1.16
CA VAL A 144 37.29 -1.83 -0.62
C VAL A 144 38.01 -1.98 0.70
N THR A 145 37.63 -3.00 1.49
CA THR A 145 38.34 -3.33 2.74
C THR A 145 39.01 -4.69 2.63
N TRP A 146 40.31 -4.73 2.83
CA TRP A 146 41.01 -5.99 3.02
C TRP A 146 40.92 -6.40 4.46
N ASN A 147 40.08 -7.41 4.73
CA ASN A 147 39.81 -7.89 6.07
C ASN A 147 40.86 -8.91 6.51
N ASN A 148 41.13 -8.94 7.82
CA ASN A 148 41.98 -9.92 8.49
C ASN A 148 43.38 -10.00 7.88
N ALA A 149 44.11 -8.89 7.83
CA ALA A 149 45.42 -8.75 7.18
C ALA A 149 46.45 -9.70 7.76
N THR A 150 47.09 -10.50 6.91
CA THR A 150 48.15 -11.45 7.27
C THR A 150 49.51 -10.76 7.40
N ALA A 151 50.34 -11.20 8.31
CA ALA A 151 51.70 -10.67 8.50
C ALA A 151 52.54 -10.76 7.21
N GLY A 152 53.34 -9.71 6.93
CA GLY A 152 54.20 -9.62 5.75
C GLY A 152 54.16 -8.24 5.08
N SER A 153 54.92 -8.10 4.02
CA SER A 153 54.84 -6.92 3.16
C SER A 153 53.83 -7.11 2.06
N HIS A 154 52.92 -6.17 1.91
CA HIS A 154 51.82 -6.25 0.92
C HIS A 154 51.85 -5.03 0.03
N ARG A 155 51.57 -5.24 -1.27
CA ARG A 155 51.55 -4.21 -2.31
C ARG A 155 50.17 -4.11 -2.91
N PHE A 156 49.61 -2.87 -2.96
CA PHE A 156 48.30 -2.57 -3.51
C PHE A 156 48.40 -1.78 -4.79
N THR A 157 47.49 -2.04 -5.73
CA THR A 157 47.24 -1.24 -6.94
C THR A 157 45.73 -1.14 -7.16
N ALA A 158 45.32 -0.11 -7.89
CA ALA A 158 43.94 0.02 -8.37
C ALA A 158 43.95 0.16 -9.91
N VAL A 159 42.97 -0.48 -10.55
CA VAL A 159 42.75 -0.39 -12.00
C VAL A 159 41.42 0.31 -12.24
N ALA A 160 41.45 1.53 -12.76
CA ALA A 160 40.23 2.20 -13.20
C ALA A 160 39.94 1.85 -14.64
N LYS A 161 38.68 1.62 -14.95
CA LYS A 161 38.15 1.34 -16.28
C LYS A 161 37.05 2.36 -16.59
N ASP A 162 37.16 2.99 -17.77
CA ASP A 162 36.15 3.95 -18.24
C ASP A 162 34.93 3.28 -18.90
N ASN A 163 33.96 4.09 -19.27
CA ASN A 163 32.74 3.66 -19.94
C ASN A 163 32.92 3.18 -21.39
N GLN A 164 34.15 3.36 -21.95
CA GLN A 164 34.54 2.89 -23.28
C GLN A 164 35.58 1.75 -23.26
N ASN A 165 35.84 1.19 -22.04
CA ASN A 165 36.71 0.04 -21.76
C ASN A 165 38.23 0.31 -21.81
N ALA A 166 38.74 1.55 -21.89
CA ALA A 166 40.13 1.80 -21.63
C ALA A 166 40.43 1.73 -20.14
N ALA A 167 41.62 1.28 -19.78
CA ALA A 167 41.97 1.04 -18.38
C ALA A 167 43.35 1.60 -18.03
N THR A 168 43.49 2.09 -16.80
CA THR A 168 44.74 2.57 -16.23
C THR A 168 44.96 1.94 -14.87
N THR A 169 46.23 1.57 -14.60
CA THR A 169 46.65 1.04 -13.30
C THR A 169 47.39 2.12 -12.51
N SER A 170 47.05 2.27 -11.24
CA SER A 170 47.71 3.20 -10.32
C SER A 170 49.15 2.83 -10.02
N SER A 171 49.95 3.81 -9.56
CA SER A 171 51.17 3.50 -8.84
C SER A 171 50.90 2.61 -7.64
N ALA A 172 51.85 1.72 -7.34
CA ALA A 172 51.69 0.80 -6.25
C ALA A 172 51.98 1.45 -4.89
N VAL A 173 51.20 1.07 -3.88
CA VAL A 173 51.42 1.41 -2.47
C VAL A 173 51.83 0.13 -1.73
N SER A 174 52.89 0.21 -0.95
CA SER A 174 53.37 -0.90 -0.13
C SER A 174 53.15 -0.60 1.34
N ILE A 175 52.74 -1.63 2.08
CA ILE A 175 52.59 -1.57 3.54
C ILE A 175 53.28 -2.80 4.17
N THR A 176 53.48 -2.72 5.49
CA THR A 176 53.96 -3.83 6.29
C THR A 176 52.88 -4.20 7.33
N VAL A 177 52.51 -5.48 7.35
CA VAL A 177 51.70 -6.04 8.45
C VAL A 177 52.63 -6.75 9.40
N SER A 178 52.82 -6.21 10.60
CA SER A 178 53.70 -6.80 11.63
C SER A 178 53.03 -7.99 12.29
N GLY A 179 53.72 -9.10 12.45
CA GLY A 179 53.32 -10.18 13.33
C GLY A 179 53.41 -9.68 14.78
N GLY A 180 52.29 -9.25 15.35
CA GLY A 180 52.19 -8.98 16.79
C GLY A 180 52.32 -10.26 17.60
N SER A 181 52.76 -10.18 18.82
CA SER A 181 52.58 -11.25 19.81
C SER A 181 51.10 -11.63 19.83
N SER A 182 50.78 -12.94 19.87
CA SER A 182 49.40 -13.44 19.89
C SER A 182 48.62 -12.66 20.98
N ASP A 183 47.64 -11.88 20.55
CA ASP A 183 46.73 -11.21 21.48
C ASP A 183 45.89 -12.30 22.18
N THR A 184 45.92 -12.29 23.49
CA THR A 184 45.17 -13.25 24.33
C THR A 184 44.18 -12.57 25.24
N THR A 185 44.05 -11.22 25.12
CA THR A 185 43.20 -10.42 26.01
C THR A 185 41.87 -10.15 25.30
N PRO A 186 40.75 -10.62 25.86
CA PRO A 186 39.43 -10.33 25.29
C PRO A 186 39.11 -8.84 25.27
N PRO A 187 38.27 -8.38 24.31
CA PRO A 187 37.77 -7.02 24.33
C PRO A 187 36.84 -6.76 25.52
N SER A 188 36.55 -5.50 25.76
CA SER A 188 35.63 -5.07 26.83
C SER A 188 34.22 -5.64 26.60
N VAL A 189 33.53 -5.97 27.71
CA VAL A 189 32.13 -6.44 27.66
C VAL A 189 31.24 -5.35 27.08
N PRO A 190 30.35 -5.66 26.11
CA PRO A 190 29.39 -4.69 25.59
C PRO A 190 28.48 -4.14 26.68
N GLY A 191 28.49 -2.83 26.87
CA GLY A 191 27.62 -2.13 27.83
C GLY A 191 26.40 -1.51 27.15
N GLY A 192 25.41 -1.06 27.94
CA GLY A 192 24.29 -0.30 27.40
C GLY A 192 23.36 -1.08 26.45
N LEU A 193 23.31 -2.43 26.59
CA LEU A 193 22.39 -3.23 25.77
C LEU A 193 20.95 -2.77 25.98
N ALA A 194 20.28 -2.41 24.87
CA ALA A 194 18.92 -1.90 24.85
C ALA A 194 18.14 -2.44 23.66
N SER A 195 16.81 -2.38 23.75
CA SER A 195 15.91 -2.74 22.66
C SER A 195 15.07 -1.51 22.25
N PRO A 196 15.55 -0.68 21.32
CA PRO A 196 14.88 0.56 20.94
C PRO A 196 13.58 0.36 20.17
N SER A 197 13.41 -0.77 19.49
CA SER A 197 12.18 -1.07 18.76
C SER A 197 11.87 -2.55 18.69
N GLN A 198 10.58 -2.89 18.67
CA GLN A 198 10.04 -4.24 18.50
C GLN A 198 8.92 -4.23 17.47
N THR A 199 8.82 -5.29 16.68
CA THR A 199 7.65 -5.61 15.84
C THR A 199 6.94 -6.85 16.38
N SER A 200 5.98 -7.37 15.65
CA SER A 200 5.30 -8.62 16.01
C SER A 200 6.19 -9.87 15.81
N ASN A 201 7.28 -9.75 15.05
CA ASN A 201 8.16 -10.89 14.73
C ASN A 201 9.65 -10.57 14.81
N SER A 202 10.02 -9.40 15.34
CA SER A 202 11.42 -9.00 15.51
C SER A 202 11.66 -8.11 16.71
N VAL A 203 12.90 -8.10 17.19
CA VAL A 203 13.43 -7.23 18.23
C VAL A 203 14.73 -6.60 17.73
N SER A 204 14.82 -5.28 17.67
CA SER A 204 16.05 -4.57 17.36
C SER A 204 16.83 -4.34 18.66
N LEU A 205 18.11 -4.63 18.61
CA LEU A 205 19.06 -4.49 19.73
C LEU A 205 20.13 -3.49 19.37
N THR A 206 20.56 -2.70 20.35
CA THR A 206 21.71 -1.78 20.26
C THR A 206 22.53 -1.87 21.54
N TRP A 207 23.83 -1.60 21.46
CA TRP A 207 24.74 -1.60 22.60
C TRP A 207 25.89 -0.62 22.35
N ASN A 208 26.64 -0.29 23.40
CA ASN A 208 27.83 0.54 23.27
C ASN A 208 28.95 -0.28 22.62
N ALA A 209 29.71 0.37 21.74
CA ALA A 209 30.86 -0.25 21.12
C ALA A 209 31.88 -0.72 22.18
N SER A 210 32.37 -1.94 22.03
CA SER A 210 33.48 -2.46 22.86
C SER A 210 34.82 -1.91 22.38
N THR A 211 35.76 -1.88 23.27
CA THR A 211 37.16 -1.52 23.00
C THR A 211 38.06 -2.72 23.28
N ASP A 212 39.14 -2.83 22.54
CA ASP A 212 40.19 -3.81 22.80
C ASP A 212 41.34 -3.19 23.58
N ASN A 213 42.21 -4.00 24.16
CA ASN A 213 43.37 -3.55 24.87
C ASN A 213 44.36 -2.79 23.95
N SER A 214 45.17 -1.92 24.55
CA SER A 214 46.21 -1.19 23.81
C SER A 214 47.23 -2.16 23.20
N GLY A 215 47.37 -2.14 21.85
CA GLY A 215 48.20 -3.07 21.13
C GLY A 215 47.55 -4.43 20.84
N GLY A 216 46.29 -4.61 21.17
CA GLY A 216 45.49 -5.79 20.85
C GLY A 216 45.11 -5.87 19.37
N SER A 217 44.40 -6.93 19.01
CA SER A 217 44.05 -7.25 17.63
C SER A 217 42.85 -6.41 17.09
N GLY A 218 42.17 -5.68 17.98
CA GLY A 218 41.00 -4.87 17.67
C GLY A 218 39.71 -5.68 17.64
N VAL A 219 38.56 -5.01 17.88
CA VAL A 219 37.23 -5.65 17.90
C VAL A 219 36.84 -6.10 16.51
N ALA A 220 36.58 -7.41 16.32
CA ALA A 220 36.14 -8.02 15.08
C ALA A 220 34.61 -7.97 14.88
N GLY A 221 33.87 -7.98 16.02
CA GLY A 221 32.40 -7.97 15.99
C GLY A 221 31.80 -8.51 17.28
N TYR A 222 30.54 -8.92 17.20
CA TYR A 222 29.75 -9.32 18.37
C TYR A 222 29.02 -10.63 18.09
N ASP A 223 28.69 -11.36 19.15
CA ASP A 223 27.72 -12.45 19.10
C ASP A 223 26.51 -12.09 19.92
N VAL A 224 25.34 -12.14 19.31
CA VAL A 224 24.04 -11.86 19.93
C VAL A 224 23.41 -13.19 20.34
N TYR A 225 22.98 -13.28 21.58
CA TYR A 225 22.35 -14.46 22.16
C TYR A 225 20.87 -14.22 22.44
N ARG A 226 20.06 -15.23 22.19
CA ARG A 226 18.67 -15.33 22.62
C ARG A 226 18.53 -16.60 23.49
N SER A 227 18.15 -16.41 24.77
CA SER A 227 17.99 -17.51 25.71
C SER A 227 19.19 -18.49 25.73
N GLY A 228 20.40 -17.96 25.67
CA GLY A 228 21.67 -18.73 25.69
C GLY A 228 22.16 -19.23 24.35
N SER A 229 21.40 -19.14 23.27
CA SER A 229 21.80 -19.55 21.93
C SER A 229 22.17 -18.36 21.04
N VAL A 230 23.25 -18.47 20.26
CA VAL A 230 23.65 -17.43 19.29
C VAL A 230 22.62 -17.33 18.18
N VAL A 231 22.13 -16.12 17.93
CA VAL A 231 21.13 -15.80 16.88
C VAL A 231 21.67 -14.86 15.82
N GLY A 232 22.89 -14.34 16.00
CA GLY A 232 23.56 -13.49 15.01
C GLY A 232 24.95 -13.08 15.44
N SER A 233 25.80 -12.73 14.46
CA SER A 233 27.19 -12.33 14.68
C SER A 233 27.55 -11.07 13.87
N PRO A 234 26.95 -9.89 14.21
CA PRO A 234 27.19 -8.65 13.48
C PRO A 234 28.60 -8.08 13.76
N THR A 235 29.09 -7.26 12.82
CA THR A 235 30.29 -6.43 13.01
C THR A 235 29.98 -5.06 13.59
N SER A 236 28.72 -4.63 13.53
CA SER A 236 28.22 -3.38 14.11
C SER A 236 27.69 -3.58 15.52
N ASN A 237 27.53 -2.49 16.27
CA ASN A 237 26.96 -2.48 17.62
C ASN A 237 25.42 -2.43 17.63
N SER A 238 24.79 -3.03 16.61
CA SER A 238 23.35 -3.20 16.52
C SER A 238 23.01 -4.48 15.76
N TYR A 239 21.86 -5.07 16.08
CA TYR A 239 21.35 -6.25 15.41
C TYR A 239 19.83 -6.38 15.54
N THR A 240 19.15 -6.86 14.49
CA THR A 240 17.72 -7.16 14.57
C THR A 240 17.50 -8.68 14.53
N VAL A 241 16.99 -9.21 15.62
CA VAL A 241 16.58 -10.62 15.72
C VAL A 241 15.19 -10.76 15.12
N SER A 242 15.06 -11.57 14.07
CA SER A 242 13.82 -11.81 13.34
C SER A 242 13.28 -13.25 13.57
N GLY A 243 12.07 -13.54 13.04
CA GLY A 243 11.45 -14.87 13.15
C GLY A 243 10.94 -15.20 14.55
N LEU A 244 10.61 -14.18 15.33
CA LEU A 244 10.07 -14.31 16.68
C LEU A 244 8.55 -14.48 16.67
N ASN A 245 8.00 -15.15 17.67
CA ASN A 245 6.56 -15.24 17.87
C ASN A 245 6.00 -13.90 18.41
N PRO A 246 4.80 -13.50 18.01
CA PRO A 246 4.15 -12.29 18.53
C PRO A 246 3.84 -12.40 20.02
N SER A 247 3.72 -11.23 20.69
CA SER A 247 3.37 -11.11 22.13
C SER A 247 4.20 -12.00 23.04
N THR A 248 5.45 -12.29 22.67
CA THR A 248 6.33 -13.21 23.39
C THR A 248 7.55 -12.47 23.93
N ALA A 249 7.85 -12.67 25.22
CA ALA A 249 9.06 -12.14 25.86
C ALA A 249 10.27 -13.00 25.54
N TYR A 250 11.38 -12.37 25.18
CA TYR A 250 12.67 -13.00 24.91
C TYR A 250 13.77 -12.31 25.70
N SER A 251 14.75 -13.09 26.19
CA SER A 251 15.94 -12.60 26.86
C SER A 251 17.12 -12.56 25.89
N PHE A 252 17.88 -11.46 25.91
CA PHE A 252 19.03 -11.23 25.03
C PHE A 252 20.25 -10.83 25.83
N THR A 253 21.42 -11.30 25.38
CA THR A 253 22.76 -10.86 25.80
C THR A 253 23.66 -10.73 24.59
N VAL A 254 24.75 -9.98 24.71
CA VAL A 254 25.75 -9.77 23.64
C VAL A 254 27.15 -9.92 24.23
N ARG A 255 28.09 -10.51 23.47
CA ARG A 255 29.53 -10.48 23.76
C ARG A 255 30.30 -9.93 22.56
N ALA A 256 31.45 -9.34 22.83
CA ALA A 256 32.39 -8.90 21.79
C ALA A 256 33.42 -9.98 21.47
N ARG A 257 33.94 -9.97 20.24
CA ARG A 257 35.05 -10.80 19.76
C ARG A 257 36.10 -9.88 19.12
N ASP A 258 37.38 -10.19 19.31
CA ASP A 258 38.50 -9.55 18.62
C ASP A 258 38.96 -10.33 17.37
N ASN A 259 39.93 -9.78 16.64
CA ASN A 259 40.48 -10.40 15.45
C ASN A 259 41.44 -11.56 15.77
N ALA A 260 41.86 -11.72 17.00
CA ALA A 260 42.68 -12.88 17.48
C ALA A 260 41.80 -14.07 17.91
N GLY A 261 40.50 -13.88 18.02
CA GLY A 261 39.53 -14.92 18.39
C GLY A 261 39.15 -14.92 19.87
N ASN A 262 39.67 -13.99 20.70
CA ASN A 262 39.25 -13.89 22.09
C ASN A 262 37.84 -13.28 22.18
N ALA A 263 37.08 -13.69 23.18
CA ALA A 263 35.73 -13.25 23.38
C ALA A 263 35.50 -12.72 24.80
N SER A 264 34.82 -11.62 24.92
CA SER A 264 34.44 -11.05 26.23
C SER A 264 33.41 -11.92 26.96
N ALA A 265 33.20 -11.67 28.23
CA ALA A 265 32.00 -12.14 28.90
C ALA A 265 30.73 -11.55 28.21
N GLN A 266 29.58 -12.19 28.42
CA GLN A 266 28.30 -11.66 27.95
C GLN A 266 27.91 -10.42 28.75
N SER A 267 27.21 -9.50 28.10
CA SER A 267 26.59 -8.34 28.74
C SER A 267 25.55 -8.74 29.78
N GLY A 268 25.08 -7.80 30.58
CA GLY A 268 23.84 -7.95 31.32
C GLY A 268 22.69 -8.30 30.37
N SER A 269 21.75 -9.16 30.82
CA SER A 269 20.61 -9.55 30.01
C SER A 269 19.53 -8.46 30.02
N ILE A 270 18.86 -8.31 28.88
CA ILE A 270 17.60 -7.53 28.78
C ILE A 270 16.46 -8.44 28.37
N SER A 271 15.24 -8.11 28.81
CA SER A 271 14.01 -8.73 28.30
C SER A 271 13.31 -7.76 27.34
N ALA A 272 12.92 -8.26 26.18
CA ALA A 272 12.12 -7.50 25.22
C ALA A 272 10.96 -8.36 24.73
N THR A 273 9.75 -7.77 24.73
CA THR A 273 8.54 -8.46 24.30
C THR A 273 8.17 -7.99 22.89
N THR A 274 7.98 -8.93 21.96
CA THR A 274 7.47 -8.63 20.61
C THR A 274 6.04 -8.07 20.70
N LYS A 275 5.69 -7.18 19.77
CA LYS A 275 4.35 -6.61 19.70
C LYS A 275 3.33 -7.68 19.27
N PRO A 276 2.04 -7.50 19.56
CA PRO A 276 0.98 -8.31 18.97
C PRO A 276 1.04 -8.28 17.45
N THR A 277 0.51 -9.31 16.81
CA THR A 277 0.32 -9.29 15.35
C THR A 277 -0.67 -8.18 14.99
N VAL A 278 -0.26 -7.30 14.08
CA VAL A 278 -1.17 -6.32 13.50
C VAL A 278 -1.80 -6.95 12.27
N PRO A 279 -3.13 -7.11 12.22
CA PRO A 279 -3.81 -7.59 11.02
C PRO A 279 -3.43 -6.77 9.78
N GLY A 280 -3.46 -7.36 8.60
CA GLY A 280 -3.19 -6.68 7.34
C GLY A 280 -1.78 -6.08 7.18
N GLY A 281 -0.77 -6.55 7.95
CA GLY A 281 0.59 -5.98 7.86
C GLY A 281 0.67 -4.49 8.22
N GLY A 282 -0.25 -3.99 9.05
CA GLY A 282 -0.39 -2.56 9.39
C GLY A 282 -1.39 -1.81 8.50
N LYS A 283 -1.90 -2.43 7.45
CA LYS A 283 -3.03 -1.94 6.66
C LYS A 283 -4.36 -2.30 7.34
N LYS A 284 -5.42 -1.55 7.03
CA LYS A 284 -6.74 -1.84 7.59
C LYS A 284 -7.37 -3.06 6.93
N VAL A 285 -8.00 -3.91 7.72
CA VAL A 285 -8.89 -5.00 7.29
C VAL A 285 -10.21 -4.78 8.00
N ILE A 286 -11.24 -4.38 7.24
CA ILE A 286 -12.51 -3.91 7.76
C ILE A 286 -13.62 -4.81 7.24
N GLY A 287 -14.44 -5.37 8.13
CA GLY A 287 -15.58 -6.20 7.73
C GLY A 287 -16.91 -5.55 8.12
N TYR A 288 -17.89 -5.59 7.21
CA TYR A 288 -19.25 -5.22 7.54
C TYR A 288 -20.02 -6.43 8.11
N PHE A 289 -20.71 -6.21 9.22
CA PHE A 289 -21.60 -7.17 9.85
C PHE A 289 -23.05 -6.73 9.68
N ALA A 290 -23.82 -7.50 8.93
CA ALA A 290 -25.24 -7.23 8.72
C ALA A 290 -26.07 -7.71 9.92
N GLN A 291 -26.81 -6.79 10.58
CA GLN A 291 -27.62 -7.07 11.77
C GLN A 291 -28.65 -8.17 11.50
N TRP A 292 -29.25 -8.21 10.30
CA TRP A 292 -30.22 -9.21 9.88
C TRP A 292 -29.60 -10.59 9.58
N GLY A 293 -28.27 -10.69 9.62
CA GLY A 293 -27.57 -11.97 9.44
C GLY A 293 -27.97 -13.04 10.43
N ILE A 294 -28.46 -12.67 11.63
CA ILE A 294 -28.90 -13.61 12.67
C ILE A 294 -30.16 -14.43 12.31
N TYR A 295 -30.89 -14.03 11.26
CA TYR A 295 -32.11 -14.70 10.80
C TYR A 295 -31.82 -15.75 9.71
N GLY A 296 -32.35 -15.60 8.51
CA GLY A 296 -32.25 -16.56 7.42
C GLY A 296 -30.82 -16.93 7.01
N ARG A 297 -29.86 -16.06 7.22
CA ARG A 297 -28.44 -16.33 6.99
C ARG A 297 -27.79 -17.14 8.12
N ASN A 298 -28.42 -17.18 9.30
CA ASN A 298 -27.93 -17.86 10.50
C ASN A 298 -26.48 -17.48 10.87
N TYR A 299 -26.11 -16.22 10.65
CA TYR A 299 -24.77 -15.68 10.89
C TYR A 299 -24.79 -14.73 12.09
N ARG A 300 -23.99 -15.02 13.09
CA ARG A 300 -23.89 -14.28 14.35
C ARG A 300 -22.50 -13.72 14.53
N VAL A 301 -22.32 -12.78 15.44
CA VAL A 301 -20.98 -12.23 15.80
C VAL A 301 -20.00 -13.35 16.19
N LYS A 302 -20.48 -14.41 16.85
CA LYS A 302 -19.68 -15.61 17.15
C LYS A 302 -19.04 -16.23 15.90
N ASN A 303 -19.68 -16.19 14.74
CA ASN A 303 -19.14 -16.77 13.51
C ASN A 303 -17.87 -16.03 13.04
N ILE A 304 -17.71 -14.74 13.35
CA ILE A 304 -16.47 -13.99 13.09
C ILE A 304 -15.29 -14.60 13.88
N ASP A 305 -15.56 -15.04 15.12
CA ASP A 305 -14.57 -15.71 15.97
C ASP A 305 -14.28 -17.14 15.47
N THR A 306 -15.32 -17.94 15.26
CA THR A 306 -15.17 -19.36 14.93
C THR A 306 -14.58 -19.61 13.54
N SER A 307 -14.80 -18.72 12.57
CA SER A 307 -14.14 -18.77 11.26
C SER A 307 -12.65 -18.33 11.32
N GLY A 308 -12.19 -17.87 12.48
CA GLY A 308 -10.86 -17.29 12.64
C GLY A 308 -10.68 -15.92 11.97
N SER A 309 -11.76 -15.31 11.46
CA SER A 309 -11.72 -13.98 10.83
C SER A 309 -11.34 -12.89 11.82
N ALA A 310 -11.83 -12.96 13.07
CA ALA A 310 -11.58 -11.95 14.10
C ALA A 310 -10.10 -11.61 14.29
N SER A 311 -9.22 -12.61 14.27
CA SER A 311 -7.76 -12.41 14.42
C SER A 311 -7.10 -11.66 13.25
N LYS A 312 -7.83 -11.47 12.16
CA LYS A 312 -7.35 -10.86 10.91
C LYS A 312 -7.87 -9.44 10.71
N LEU A 313 -8.83 -9.02 11.54
CA LEU A 313 -9.52 -7.73 11.42
C LEU A 313 -8.83 -6.63 12.21
N THR A 314 -8.95 -5.41 11.70
CA THR A 314 -8.68 -4.17 12.43
C THR A 314 -9.98 -3.49 12.84
N HIS A 315 -11.04 -3.59 12.02
CA HIS A 315 -12.31 -2.91 12.25
C HIS A 315 -13.49 -3.82 11.87
N ILE A 316 -14.63 -3.57 12.53
CA ILE A 316 -15.93 -4.10 12.16
C ILE A 316 -16.90 -2.91 12.05
N ASN A 317 -17.58 -2.79 10.93
CA ASN A 317 -18.69 -1.87 10.74
C ASN A 317 -19.99 -2.64 10.90
N TYR A 318 -20.76 -2.29 11.92
CA TYR A 318 -22.08 -2.89 12.18
C TYR A 318 -23.14 -2.19 11.35
N ALA A 319 -23.80 -2.89 10.47
CA ALA A 319 -24.76 -2.38 9.50
C ALA A 319 -26.19 -2.85 9.85
N PHE A 320 -27.16 -1.95 10.05
CA PHE A 320 -27.03 -0.51 9.97
C PHE A 320 -27.77 0.17 11.13
N GLY A 321 -27.45 1.45 11.38
CA GLY A 321 -28.29 2.35 12.16
C GLY A 321 -29.19 3.17 11.23
N ASN A 322 -30.49 3.34 11.60
CA ASN A 322 -31.43 4.09 10.80
C ASN A 322 -31.35 5.61 11.07
N VAL A 323 -31.50 6.39 9.99
CA VAL A 323 -31.63 7.86 10.03
C VAL A 323 -33.05 8.21 9.64
N ARG A 324 -33.86 8.70 10.59
CA ARG A 324 -35.27 9.05 10.37
C ARG A 324 -35.66 10.26 11.19
N ASN A 325 -36.57 11.08 10.68
CA ASN A 325 -37.05 12.29 11.36
C ASN A 325 -35.90 13.21 11.84
N ASN A 326 -34.84 13.31 11.03
CA ASN A 326 -33.60 14.06 11.31
C ASN A 326 -32.91 13.64 12.63
N ARG A 327 -32.95 12.35 12.95
CA ARG A 327 -32.31 11.75 14.13
C ARG A 327 -31.79 10.36 13.82
N CYS A 328 -30.83 9.89 14.58
CA CYS A 328 -30.52 8.46 14.68
C CYS A 328 -31.67 7.77 15.45
N GLU A 329 -32.28 6.78 14.82
CA GLU A 329 -33.43 6.07 15.38
C GLU A 329 -32.98 4.71 15.92
N VAL A 330 -33.19 4.47 17.22
CA VAL A 330 -32.80 3.24 17.93
C VAL A 330 -33.99 2.72 18.71
N GLY A 331 -34.04 1.42 18.95
CA GLY A 331 -35.11 0.77 19.72
C GLY A 331 -36.36 0.42 18.90
N VAL A 332 -36.28 0.57 17.60
CA VAL A 332 -37.39 0.24 16.68
C VAL A 332 -37.45 -1.28 16.49
N THR A 333 -38.68 -1.82 16.58
CA THR A 333 -38.95 -3.27 16.48
C THR A 333 -39.80 -3.65 15.27
N VAL A 334 -40.01 -2.72 14.35
CA VAL A 334 -40.76 -2.96 13.10
C VAL A 334 -39.80 -3.32 11.95
N PRO A 335 -40.23 -4.20 11.04
CA PRO A 335 -39.42 -4.54 9.88
C PRO A 335 -39.05 -3.32 9.03
N SER A 336 -37.93 -3.44 8.35
CA SER A 336 -37.49 -2.40 7.38
C SER A 336 -38.46 -2.32 6.21
N ASP A 337 -38.90 -1.08 5.89
CA ASP A 337 -39.71 -0.79 4.72
C ASP A 337 -38.89 0.03 3.71
N PRO A 338 -38.49 -0.57 2.58
CA PRO A 338 -37.69 0.13 1.57
C PRO A 338 -38.44 1.28 0.88
N ASN A 339 -39.76 1.37 0.99
CA ASN A 339 -40.52 2.44 0.36
C ASN A 339 -40.59 3.71 1.22
N THR A 340 -40.55 3.54 2.54
CA THR A 340 -40.67 4.68 3.49
C THR A 340 -39.39 4.95 4.28
N GLY A 341 -38.41 4.04 4.24
CA GLY A 341 -37.23 4.09 5.10
C GLY A 341 -37.54 3.87 6.57
N ALA A 342 -38.76 3.42 6.92
CA ALA A 342 -39.11 3.03 8.28
C ALA A 342 -38.51 1.69 8.64
N GLY A 343 -38.31 1.47 9.93
CA GLY A 343 -37.88 0.17 10.45
C GLY A 343 -36.65 0.26 11.32
N GLY A 344 -36.36 -0.86 11.96
CA GLY A 344 -35.23 -1.07 12.83
C GLY A 344 -35.26 -2.50 13.36
N ASP A 345 -34.26 -2.87 14.13
CA ASP A 345 -34.16 -4.23 14.67
C ASP A 345 -33.53 -4.22 16.08
N ALA A 346 -34.29 -3.66 17.02
CA ALA A 346 -33.90 -3.68 18.44
C ALA A 346 -33.65 -5.09 18.96
N PHE A 347 -34.33 -6.11 18.37
CA PHE A 347 -34.13 -7.50 18.76
C PHE A 347 -32.73 -7.99 18.36
N ALA A 348 -32.33 -7.81 17.11
CA ALA A 348 -30.98 -8.16 16.66
C ALA A 348 -29.91 -7.32 17.34
N ASP A 349 -30.19 -6.03 17.53
CA ASP A 349 -29.23 -5.06 18.05
C ASP A 349 -28.89 -5.33 19.53
N TYR A 350 -29.87 -5.26 20.44
CA TYR A 350 -29.55 -5.24 21.86
C TYR A 350 -30.55 -5.92 22.77
N THR A 351 -31.66 -6.57 22.28
CA THR A 351 -32.61 -7.20 23.19
C THR A 351 -32.61 -8.73 23.15
N LYS A 352 -32.17 -9.37 22.05
CA LYS A 352 -32.10 -10.83 21.93
C LYS A 352 -31.12 -11.42 22.96
N ALA A 353 -31.59 -12.34 23.79
CA ALA A 353 -30.72 -13.15 24.65
C ALA A 353 -30.09 -14.30 23.82
N PHE A 354 -28.79 -14.32 23.68
CA PHE A 354 -28.04 -15.39 23.03
C PHE A 354 -27.74 -16.52 24.00
N GLN A 355 -27.92 -17.77 23.54
CA GLN A 355 -27.56 -18.96 24.30
C GLN A 355 -26.06 -19.21 24.28
N ALA A 356 -25.54 -20.01 25.21
CA ALA A 356 -24.10 -20.33 25.30
C ALA A 356 -23.49 -20.80 23.96
N GLY A 357 -24.21 -21.61 23.20
CA GLY A 357 -23.81 -22.11 21.89
C GLY A 357 -23.71 -21.01 20.82
N GLU A 358 -24.41 -19.90 21.00
CA GLU A 358 -24.48 -18.76 20.07
C GLU A 358 -23.62 -17.58 20.51
N SER A 359 -23.19 -17.55 21.78
CA SER A 359 -22.44 -16.43 22.37
C SER A 359 -20.93 -16.54 22.12
N VAL A 360 -20.29 -15.42 21.94
CA VAL A 360 -18.81 -15.30 21.78
C VAL A 360 -18.08 -15.79 23.03
N SER A 361 -18.56 -15.45 24.21
CA SER A 361 -18.00 -15.89 25.49
C SER A 361 -18.23 -17.35 25.82
N GLY A 362 -19.21 -18.01 25.15
CA GLY A 362 -19.64 -19.34 25.50
C GLY A 362 -20.62 -19.41 26.71
N ALA A 363 -21.02 -18.25 27.25
CA ALA A 363 -22.05 -18.15 28.31
C ALA A 363 -23.34 -17.60 27.71
N SER A 364 -24.49 -18.06 28.23
CA SER A 364 -25.79 -17.51 27.87
C SER A 364 -25.96 -16.10 28.43
N ASP A 365 -26.65 -15.24 27.70
CA ASP A 365 -27.11 -13.95 28.22
C ASP A 365 -28.21 -14.22 29.31
N THR A 366 -28.23 -13.37 30.34
CA THR A 366 -29.31 -13.37 31.36
C THR A 366 -30.34 -12.30 31.03
N TRP A 367 -31.57 -12.51 31.48
CA TRP A 367 -32.68 -11.64 31.10
C TRP A 367 -32.61 -10.24 31.72
N ASP A 368 -31.91 -10.10 32.82
CA ASP A 368 -31.72 -8.86 33.59
C ASP A 368 -30.53 -8.00 33.07
N GLN A 369 -29.79 -8.46 32.07
CA GLN A 369 -28.73 -7.67 31.47
C GLN A 369 -29.28 -6.45 30.73
N PRO A 370 -28.72 -5.24 30.96
CA PRO A 370 -29.14 -4.03 30.25
C PRO A 370 -28.73 -4.04 28.78
N LEU A 371 -27.78 -4.88 28.39
CA LEU A 371 -27.32 -5.05 27.01
C LEU A 371 -27.24 -6.52 26.65
N ARG A 372 -27.99 -6.90 25.65
CA ARG A 372 -27.98 -8.24 24.99
C ARG A 372 -27.72 -8.04 23.49
N GLY A 373 -28.25 -8.95 22.68
CA GLY A 373 -28.16 -8.83 21.21
C GLY A 373 -26.74 -8.85 20.63
N SER A 374 -26.66 -8.53 19.36
CA SER A 374 -25.38 -8.48 18.64
C SER A 374 -24.42 -7.46 19.25
N TRP A 375 -24.90 -6.39 19.86
CA TRP A 375 -24.04 -5.39 20.47
C TRP A 375 -23.33 -5.90 21.73
N ASN A 376 -23.99 -6.72 22.55
CA ASN A 376 -23.33 -7.43 23.64
C ASN A 376 -22.27 -8.41 23.10
N GLN A 377 -22.59 -9.14 22.04
CA GLN A 377 -21.65 -10.06 21.41
C GLN A 377 -20.42 -9.35 20.82
N LEU A 378 -20.59 -8.14 20.24
CA LEU A 378 -19.46 -7.30 19.79
C LEU A 378 -18.61 -6.85 20.98
N LYS A 379 -19.20 -6.52 22.12
CA LYS A 379 -18.47 -6.15 23.34
C LYS A 379 -17.63 -7.33 23.86
N GLN A 380 -18.19 -8.57 23.84
CA GLN A 380 -17.47 -9.79 24.16
C GLN A 380 -16.34 -10.08 23.15
N LEU A 381 -16.59 -9.85 21.85
CA LEU A 381 -15.57 -10.01 20.80
C LEU A 381 -14.41 -9.04 20.99
N LYS A 382 -14.69 -7.76 21.32
CA LYS A 382 -13.65 -6.77 21.64
C LYS A 382 -12.84 -7.15 22.88
N ALA A 383 -13.46 -7.75 23.89
CA ALA A 383 -12.73 -8.23 25.07
C ALA A 383 -11.74 -9.35 24.69
N LYS A 384 -12.13 -10.24 23.78
CA LYS A 384 -11.28 -11.34 23.27
C LYS A 384 -10.22 -10.84 22.28
N TYR A 385 -10.54 -9.82 21.47
CA TYR A 385 -9.68 -9.23 20.43
C TYR A 385 -9.58 -7.71 20.61
N PRO A 386 -8.81 -7.22 21.60
CA PRO A 386 -8.83 -5.80 22.02
C PRO A 386 -8.31 -4.82 20.97
N ASN A 387 -7.68 -5.31 19.92
CA ASN A 387 -7.22 -4.47 18.81
C ASN A 387 -8.34 -4.14 17.80
N ILE A 388 -9.47 -4.85 17.83
CA ILE A 388 -10.59 -4.58 16.92
C ILE A 388 -11.31 -3.31 17.38
N LYS A 389 -11.55 -2.41 16.43
CA LYS A 389 -12.44 -1.26 16.58
C LYS A 389 -13.80 -1.59 15.96
N VAL A 390 -14.85 -1.18 16.62
CA VAL A 390 -16.22 -1.39 16.12
C VAL A 390 -16.88 -0.04 15.86
N LEU A 391 -17.44 0.14 14.67
CA LEU A 391 -18.19 1.34 14.30
C LEU A 391 -19.63 0.95 14.00
N ILE A 392 -20.56 1.86 14.31
CA ILE A 392 -21.92 1.78 13.76
C ILE A 392 -21.91 2.45 12.38
N SER A 393 -22.41 1.75 11.36
CA SER A 393 -22.65 2.30 10.04
C SER A 393 -24.08 2.83 9.95
N LEU A 394 -24.24 4.08 9.53
CA LEU A 394 -25.55 4.76 9.45
C LEU A 394 -25.98 4.86 7.99
N GLY A 395 -27.17 4.38 7.69
CA GLY A 395 -27.77 4.49 6.36
C GLY A 395 -27.77 3.20 5.57
N GLY A 396 -26.84 3.04 4.62
CA GLY A 396 -26.90 2.01 3.60
C GLY A 396 -28.04 2.25 2.62
N TRP A 397 -28.26 1.30 1.69
CA TRP A 397 -29.22 1.45 0.61
C TRP A 397 -30.63 1.86 1.10
N THR A 398 -31.17 1.14 2.10
CA THR A 398 -32.55 1.34 2.54
C THR A 398 -32.75 2.58 3.39
N TRP A 399 -31.79 2.93 4.27
CA TRP A 399 -31.95 3.97 5.29
C TRP A 399 -31.22 5.29 4.98
N SER A 400 -30.79 5.48 3.73
CA SER A 400 -30.21 6.76 3.28
C SER A 400 -31.20 7.89 3.01
N ARG A 401 -32.51 7.58 2.94
CA ARG A 401 -33.60 8.52 2.53
C ARG A 401 -33.65 9.82 3.32
N ASN A 402 -33.31 9.81 4.59
CA ASN A 402 -33.43 10.98 5.47
C ASN A 402 -32.16 11.84 5.53
N PHE A 403 -31.03 11.39 5.00
CA PHE A 403 -29.80 12.17 5.03
C PHE A 403 -29.94 13.55 4.36
N PRO A 404 -30.62 13.72 3.21
CA PRO A 404 -30.77 15.04 2.59
C PRO A 404 -31.44 16.06 3.51
N SER A 405 -32.37 15.63 4.37
CA SER A 405 -33.00 16.49 5.37
C SER A 405 -32.16 16.66 6.62
N ALA A 406 -31.62 15.56 7.16
CA ALA A 406 -30.84 15.54 8.39
C ALA A 406 -29.54 16.32 8.28
N ALA A 407 -28.93 16.35 7.08
CA ALA A 407 -27.69 17.04 6.80
C ALA A 407 -27.81 18.55 6.65
N ARG A 408 -29.02 19.13 6.55
CA ARG A 408 -29.24 20.57 6.45
C ARG A 408 -28.80 21.32 7.70
N ALA A 409 -28.45 22.59 7.53
CA ALA A 409 -27.87 23.40 8.60
C ALA A 409 -28.78 23.46 9.84
N GLU A 410 -30.10 23.57 9.66
CA GLU A 410 -31.09 23.65 10.73
C GLU A 410 -31.26 22.33 11.52
N ASN A 411 -30.97 21.17 10.90
CA ASN A 411 -31.19 19.85 11.51
C ASN A 411 -29.88 19.18 11.98
N ARG A 412 -28.78 19.48 11.31
CA ARG A 412 -27.48 18.78 11.40
C ARG A 412 -26.98 18.62 12.83
N GLN A 413 -27.01 19.70 13.62
CA GLN A 413 -26.48 19.65 14.98
C GLN A 413 -27.29 18.69 15.87
N ALA A 414 -28.60 18.73 15.80
CA ALA A 414 -29.49 17.87 16.58
C ALA A 414 -29.44 16.42 16.10
N PHE A 415 -29.31 16.21 14.79
CA PHE A 415 -29.13 14.89 14.18
C PHE A 415 -27.86 14.24 14.73
N VAL A 416 -26.70 14.88 14.58
CA VAL A 416 -25.42 14.34 15.05
C VAL A 416 -25.43 14.10 16.55
N ALA A 417 -26.02 15.02 17.35
CA ALA A 417 -26.15 14.85 18.79
C ALA A 417 -26.94 13.60 19.17
N SER A 418 -28.00 13.27 18.43
CA SER A 418 -28.80 12.07 18.68
C SER A 418 -28.01 10.77 18.40
N CYS A 419 -27.16 10.77 17.36
CA CYS A 419 -26.33 9.62 17.01
C CYS A 419 -25.21 9.41 18.07
N VAL A 420 -24.55 10.50 18.46
CA VAL A 420 -23.53 10.47 19.52
C VAL A 420 -24.12 9.99 20.85
N ASP A 421 -25.33 10.43 21.17
CA ASP A 421 -26.01 10.04 22.39
C ASP A 421 -26.34 8.54 22.41
N ALA A 422 -26.95 8.05 21.34
CA ALA A 422 -27.37 6.65 21.22
C ALA A 422 -26.16 5.69 21.13
N TYR A 423 -25.20 5.96 20.25
CA TYR A 423 -24.17 4.95 19.92
C TYR A 423 -22.86 5.16 20.68
N ILE A 424 -22.46 6.37 20.96
CA ILE A 424 -21.18 6.63 21.62
C ILE A 424 -21.34 6.70 23.14
N LYS A 425 -22.34 7.44 23.63
CA LYS A 425 -22.66 7.45 25.06
C LYS A 425 -23.44 6.20 25.47
N GLY A 426 -24.10 5.52 24.52
CA GLY A 426 -24.79 4.26 24.74
C GLY A 426 -26.14 4.40 25.41
N ASN A 427 -26.80 5.56 25.29
CA ASN A 427 -28.12 5.79 25.83
C ASN A 427 -29.19 5.19 24.90
N LEU A 428 -29.81 4.10 25.34
CA LEU A 428 -30.77 3.34 24.54
C LEU A 428 -32.18 3.46 25.11
N PRO A 429 -33.22 3.43 24.27
CA PRO A 429 -34.58 3.16 24.75
C PRO A 429 -34.66 1.83 25.47
N VAL A 430 -35.45 1.76 26.52
CA VAL A 430 -35.72 0.48 27.21
C VAL A 430 -36.74 -0.30 26.37
N THR A 431 -36.31 -1.46 25.88
CA THR A 431 -37.12 -2.37 25.07
C THR A 431 -36.91 -3.81 25.57
N ASP A 432 -37.96 -4.53 25.86
CA ASP A 432 -37.90 -5.91 26.36
C ASP A 432 -36.95 -6.10 27.56
N GLY A 433 -36.90 -5.11 28.46
CA GLY A 433 -36.06 -5.13 29.65
C GLY A 433 -34.58 -4.89 29.41
N ALA A 434 -34.15 -4.59 28.16
CA ALA A 434 -32.82 -4.16 27.82
C ALA A 434 -32.82 -2.67 27.43
N GLY A 435 -31.66 -2.00 27.50
CA GLY A 435 -31.50 -0.56 27.23
C GLY A 435 -31.25 0.25 28.50
N GLY A 436 -31.53 1.54 28.42
CA GLY A 436 -31.27 2.52 29.47
C GLY A 436 -30.02 3.35 29.25
N ALA A 437 -29.76 4.26 30.21
CA ALA A 437 -28.61 5.18 30.12
C ALA A 437 -27.28 4.42 30.18
N GLY A 438 -26.43 4.65 29.18
CA GLY A 438 -25.10 4.04 29.10
C GLY A 438 -25.07 2.54 28.82
N ALA A 439 -26.21 1.89 28.55
CA ALA A 439 -26.26 0.44 28.32
C ALA A 439 -25.31 -0.05 27.22
N ALA A 440 -25.20 0.68 26.11
CA ALA A 440 -24.31 0.36 24.99
C ALA A 440 -22.96 1.10 25.04
N ALA A 441 -22.62 1.75 26.16
CA ALA A 441 -21.35 2.46 26.26
C ALA A 441 -20.17 1.50 26.04
N GLY A 442 -19.22 1.91 25.16
CA GLY A 442 -18.03 1.14 24.83
C GLY A 442 -18.22 0.04 23.80
N VAL A 443 -19.43 -0.17 23.25
CA VAL A 443 -19.64 -1.04 22.09
C VAL A 443 -18.95 -0.45 20.87
N PHE A 444 -19.29 0.80 20.53
CA PHE A 444 -18.77 1.45 19.35
C PHE A 444 -17.60 2.39 19.65
N ASP A 445 -16.57 2.35 18.82
CA ASP A 445 -15.38 3.19 18.84
C ASP A 445 -15.49 4.35 17.85
N GLY A 446 -16.61 4.47 17.13
CA GLY A 446 -16.84 5.50 16.13
C GLY A 446 -18.11 5.29 15.31
N ILE A 447 -18.28 6.13 14.32
CA ILE A 447 -19.42 6.17 13.42
C ILE A 447 -18.92 6.10 11.98
N ASP A 448 -19.54 5.27 11.18
CA ASP A 448 -19.40 5.20 9.72
C ASP A 448 -20.65 5.79 9.07
N ILE A 449 -20.51 6.59 8.02
CA ILE A 449 -21.63 7.20 7.29
C ILE A 449 -21.71 6.56 5.92
N ASP A 450 -22.81 5.87 5.68
CA ASP A 450 -23.10 5.19 4.42
C ASP A 450 -24.34 5.87 3.78
N TRP A 451 -24.13 7.07 3.24
CA TRP A 451 -25.17 7.81 2.53
C TRP A 451 -25.14 7.47 1.05
N GLU A 452 -26.13 6.74 0.57
CA GLU A 452 -26.25 6.26 -0.80
C GLU A 452 -27.37 7.00 -1.57
N TYR A 453 -27.12 8.14 -2.26
CA TYR A 453 -25.85 8.87 -2.36
C TYR A 453 -26.07 10.37 -2.22
N PRO A 454 -25.10 11.16 -1.76
CA PRO A 454 -25.20 12.61 -1.83
C PRO A 454 -25.28 13.06 -3.30
N VAL A 455 -26.22 13.97 -3.64
CA VAL A 455 -26.44 14.57 -4.96
C VAL A 455 -26.97 13.60 -6.03
N VAL A 456 -26.71 12.30 -5.94
CA VAL A 456 -27.12 11.30 -6.93
C VAL A 456 -28.22 10.42 -6.37
N CYS A 457 -29.10 9.95 -7.24
CA CYS A 457 -30.12 8.96 -6.90
C CYS A 457 -29.53 7.69 -6.29
N GLY A 458 -30.07 7.31 -5.12
CA GLY A 458 -29.99 5.96 -4.56
C GLY A 458 -31.35 5.26 -4.71
N ILE A 459 -31.85 4.71 -3.60
CA ILE A 459 -33.16 4.02 -3.57
C ILE A 459 -34.34 4.96 -3.85
N ASP A 460 -34.21 6.26 -3.54
CA ASP A 460 -35.30 7.25 -3.66
C ASP A 460 -34.93 8.33 -4.69
N CYS A 461 -35.51 8.22 -5.87
CA CYS A 461 -35.35 9.16 -7.00
C CYS A 461 -36.72 9.67 -7.45
N PRO A 462 -36.79 10.92 -7.91
CA PRO A 462 -35.83 12.02 -7.97
C PRO A 462 -35.91 12.97 -6.76
N ALA A 463 -36.70 12.67 -5.74
CA ALA A 463 -37.02 13.62 -4.65
C ALA A 463 -35.84 13.91 -3.72
N ALA A 464 -34.85 13.00 -3.65
CA ALA A 464 -33.76 13.07 -2.68
C ALA A 464 -32.46 13.71 -3.23
N ALA A 465 -32.18 13.60 -4.54
CA ALA A 465 -30.94 14.09 -5.12
C ALA A 465 -30.94 15.60 -5.33
N ARG A 466 -30.13 16.34 -4.58
CA ARG A 466 -30.07 17.80 -4.60
C ARG A 466 -28.63 18.28 -4.71
N PRO A 467 -28.34 19.32 -5.55
CA PRO A 467 -26.98 19.86 -5.68
C PRO A 467 -26.36 20.32 -4.35
N GLU A 468 -27.18 20.87 -3.43
CA GLU A 468 -26.75 21.33 -2.11
C GLU A 468 -26.29 20.21 -1.18
N ASP A 469 -26.60 18.95 -1.48
CA ASP A 469 -26.19 17.81 -0.67
C ASP A 469 -24.67 17.61 -0.67
N ASN A 470 -23.94 18.07 -1.69
CA ASN A 470 -22.48 18.10 -1.68
C ASN A 470 -21.94 18.96 -0.52
N ALA A 471 -22.42 20.19 -0.40
CA ALA A 471 -22.00 21.08 0.69
C ALA A 471 -22.52 20.60 2.05
N ASN A 472 -23.76 20.11 2.11
CA ASN A 472 -24.36 19.58 3.32
C ASN A 472 -23.65 18.32 3.81
N TYR A 473 -23.20 17.44 2.92
CA TYR A 473 -22.42 16.25 3.27
C TYR A 473 -21.09 16.61 3.92
N THR A 474 -20.34 17.53 3.30
CA THR A 474 -19.08 18.04 3.87
C THR A 474 -19.29 18.63 5.27
N ALA A 475 -20.33 19.46 5.42
CA ALA A 475 -20.65 20.11 6.69
C ALA A 475 -21.19 19.13 7.74
N LEU A 476 -21.89 18.06 7.32
CA LEU A 476 -22.33 16.97 8.21
C LEU A 476 -21.12 16.23 8.80
N LEU A 477 -20.14 15.88 7.98
CA LEU A 477 -18.94 15.20 8.43
C LEU A 477 -18.10 16.07 9.37
N ALA A 478 -18.01 17.39 9.10
CA ALA A 478 -17.39 18.34 10.01
C ALA A 478 -18.09 18.38 11.38
N GLU A 479 -19.43 18.36 11.40
CA GLU A 479 -20.21 18.38 12.64
C GLU A 479 -20.08 17.06 13.42
N PHE A 480 -20.08 15.90 12.75
CA PHE A 480 -19.78 14.62 13.38
C PHE A 480 -18.39 14.64 14.05
N ARG A 481 -17.37 15.10 13.32
CA ARG A 481 -16.00 15.17 13.85
C ARG A 481 -15.94 16.07 15.10
N ARG A 482 -16.55 17.25 15.02
CA ARG A 482 -16.62 18.20 16.12
C ARG A 482 -17.27 17.59 17.38
N GLN A 483 -18.40 16.91 17.23
CA GLN A 483 -19.11 16.32 18.37
C GLN A 483 -18.42 15.07 18.92
N LEU A 484 -17.84 14.24 18.07
CA LEU A 484 -17.07 13.06 18.49
C LEU A 484 -15.83 13.48 19.30
N ASP A 485 -15.08 14.47 18.83
CA ASP A 485 -13.91 15.01 19.54
C ASP A 485 -14.27 15.65 20.89
N ALA A 486 -15.45 16.26 20.99
CA ALA A 486 -15.96 16.82 22.24
C ALA A 486 -16.31 15.73 23.28
N VAL A 487 -16.64 14.50 22.86
CA VAL A 487 -16.85 13.38 23.79
C VAL A 487 -15.53 12.82 24.29
N ARG A 488 -14.66 12.44 23.39
CA ARG A 488 -13.27 12.03 23.67
C ARG A 488 -12.43 11.98 22.39
N PRO A 489 -11.14 12.30 22.45
CA PRO A 489 -10.23 12.12 21.33
C PRO A 489 -10.11 10.65 20.91
N GLY A 490 -9.90 10.42 19.61
CA GLY A 490 -9.65 9.09 19.03
C GLY A 490 -10.91 8.27 18.73
N LEU A 491 -12.11 8.85 18.84
CA LEU A 491 -13.30 8.28 18.22
C LEU A 491 -13.20 8.38 16.70
N LEU A 492 -13.53 7.31 16.01
CA LEU A 492 -13.40 7.22 14.56
C LEU A 492 -14.61 7.80 13.85
N LEU A 493 -14.36 8.46 12.72
CA LEU A 493 -15.37 8.88 11.77
C LEU A 493 -14.95 8.41 10.38
N THR A 494 -15.77 7.59 9.76
CA THR A 494 -15.50 7.00 8.44
C THR A 494 -16.71 7.14 7.52
N VAL A 495 -16.52 6.82 6.26
CA VAL A 495 -17.60 6.82 5.27
C VAL A 495 -17.48 5.62 4.36
N ALA A 496 -18.62 5.08 3.90
CA ALA A 496 -18.73 4.28 2.69
C ALA A 496 -19.22 5.17 1.55
N VAL A 497 -18.60 5.08 0.38
CA VAL A 497 -18.88 5.94 -0.76
C VAL A 497 -18.93 5.17 -2.07
N GLY A 498 -19.79 5.59 -3.00
CA GLY A 498 -19.91 4.98 -4.31
C GLY A 498 -18.64 5.13 -5.14
N ALA A 499 -18.28 4.08 -5.87
CA ALA A 499 -17.10 4.04 -6.75
C ALA A 499 -17.39 4.49 -8.20
N GLY A 500 -18.64 4.67 -8.59
CA GLY A 500 -18.98 5.19 -9.92
C GLY A 500 -18.50 6.63 -10.08
N ILE A 501 -17.88 6.93 -11.22
CA ILE A 501 -17.36 8.29 -11.51
C ILE A 501 -18.46 9.35 -11.48
N ASP A 502 -19.68 8.99 -11.83
CA ASP A 502 -20.89 9.82 -11.74
C ASP A 502 -21.17 10.30 -10.30
N LYS A 503 -20.88 9.45 -9.29
CA LYS A 503 -21.04 9.73 -7.86
C LYS A 503 -19.86 10.53 -7.31
N ILE A 504 -18.65 10.20 -7.73
CA ILE A 504 -17.42 10.83 -7.23
C ILE A 504 -17.33 12.29 -7.70
N ARG A 505 -17.65 12.57 -8.98
CA ARG A 505 -17.48 13.92 -9.57
C ARG A 505 -18.42 14.98 -9.01
N VAL A 506 -19.55 14.60 -8.43
CA VAL A 506 -20.56 15.51 -7.88
C VAL A 506 -20.36 15.80 -6.40
N THR A 507 -19.42 15.14 -5.75
CA THR A 507 -19.04 15.37 -4.35
C THR A 507 -17.65 16.02 -4.26
N SER A 508 -17.25 16.44 -3.06
CA SER A 508 -15.99 17.16 -2.83
C SER A 508 -15.04 16.36 -1.90
N PRO A 509 -14.46 15.22 -2.37
CA PRO A 509 -13.60 14.39 -1.55
C PRO A 509 -12.40 15.13 -0.94
N GLY A 510 -11.79 16.04 -1.70
CA GLY A 510 -10.70 16.90 -1.23
C GLY A 510 -11.08 17.83 -0.08
N ALA A 511 -12.38 18.19 0.05
CA ALA A 511 -12.87 19.02 1.13
C ALA A 511 -13.24 18.20 2.37
N TYR A 512 -13.91 17.06 2.20
CA TYR A 512 -14.43 16.31 3.35
C TYR A 512 -13.47 15.32 3.97
N HIS A 513 -12.47 14.82 3.24
CA HIS A 513 -11.54 13.78 3.77
C HIS A 513 -10.79 14.22 5.04
N GLN A 514 -10.62 15.52 5.27
CA GLN A 514 -9.92 16.04 6.45
C GLN A 514 -10.63 15.70 7.77
N TYR A 515 -11.95 15.54 7.74
CA TYR A 515 -12.77 15.19 8.91
C TYR A 515 -12.79 13.68 9.20
N LEU A 516 -12.29 12.87 8.26
CA LEU A 516 -12.39 11.41 8.29
C LEU A 516 -11.08 10.75 8.69
N ASP A 517 -11.19 9.62 9.38
CA ASP A 517 -10.07 8.72 9.63
C ASP A 517 -9.73 7.91 8.38
N PHE A 518 -10.75 7.43 7.65
CA PHE A 518 -10.60 6.75 6.37
C PHE A 518 -11.92 6.72 5.57
N ILE A 519 -11.78 6.32 4.30
CA ILE A 519 -12.87 6.27 3.31
C ILE A 519 -12.91 4.85 2.75
N ASN A 520 -14.06 4.20 2.82
CA ASN A 520 -14.34 2.89 2.23
C ASN A 520 -14.98 3.12 0.85
N VAL A 521 -14.21 2.90 -0.22
CA VAL A 521 -14.71 3.05 -1.60
C VAL A 521 -15.34 1.75 -2.04
N MET A 522 -16.65 1.74 -2.30
CA MET A 522 -17.45 0.56 -2.67
C MET A 522 -17.15 0.11 -4.10
N THR A 523 -15.96 -0.45 -4.31
CA THR A 523 -15.43 -0.92 -5.60
C THR A 523 -16.00 -2.28 -6.02
N TYR A 524 -17.30 -2.37 -5.93
CA TYR A 524 -18.15 -3.48 -6.36
C TYR A 524 -19.49 -2.92 -6.84
N ASP A 525 -20.38 -3.77 -7.34
CA ASP A 525 -21.67 -3.39 -7.92
C ASP A 525 -21.54 -2.40 -9.09
N PHE A 526 -20.44 -2.47 -9.83
CA PHE A 526 -20.28 -1.71 -11.07
C PHE A 526 -21.30 -2.13 -12.12
N HIS A 527 -21.61 -3.44 -12.15
CA HIS A 527 -22.58 -4.07 -13.05
C HIS A 527 -23.36 -5.15 -12.30
N GLY A 528 -24.61 -5.38 -12.70
CA GLY A 528 -25.49 -6.35 -12.07
C GLY A 528 -26.69 -6.71 -12.92
N GLY A 529 -27.60 -7.51 -12.37
CA GLY A 529 -28.79 -7.99 -13.09
C GLY A 529 -29.74 -6.91 -13.60
N TRP A 530 -29.50 -5.65 -13.30
CA TRP A 530 -30.17 -4.48 -13.87
C TRP A 530 -29.64 -4.10 -15.26
N ASP A 531 -28.44 -4.58 -15.64
CA ASP A 531 -27.86 -4.34 -16.95
C ASP A 531 -28.38 -5.38 -17.95
N PRO A 532 -28.63 -5.00 -19.21
CA PRO A 532 -29.14 -5.90 -20.24
C PRO A 532 -28.08 -6.90 -20.73
N ALA A 533 -26.83 -6.72 -20.35
CA ALA A 533 -25.71 -7.57 -20.74
C ALA A 533 -24.79 -7.85 -19.55
N THR A 534 -24.12 -8.98 -19.60
CA THR A 534 -23.16 -9.40 -18.59
C THR A 534 -21.91 -8.51 -18.60
N ASN A 535 -21.37 -8.22 -17.41
CA ASN A 535 -20.11 -7.50 -17.25
C ASN A 535 -19.50 -7.86 -15.88
N HIS A 536 -18.34 -7.30 -15.56
CA HIS A 536 -17.66 -7.48 -14.28
C HIS A 536 -18.24 -6.55 -13.22
N HIS A 537 -18.69 -7.10 -12.08
CA HIS A 537 -19.22 -6.28 -11.00
C HIS A 537 -18.14 -5.60 -10.15
N SER A 538 -16.88 -6.08 -10.22
CA SER A 538 -15.80 -5.62 -9.33
C SER A 538 -14.42 -5.62 -10.01
N ALA A 539 -14.36 -5.31 -11.33
CA ALA A 539 -13.10 -5.23 -12.05
C ALA A 539 -12.09 -4.29 -11.37
N LEU A 540 -10.80 -4.70 -11.33
CA LEU A 540 -9.75 -3.83 -10.81
C LEU A 540 -9.37 -2.75 -11.82
N PHE A 541 -9.23 -3.13 -13.11
CA PHE A 541 -8.86 -2.23 -14.20
C PHE A 541 -9.90 -2.27 -15.31
N ALA A 542 -9.89 -1.25 -16.17
CA ALA A 542 -10.68 -1.24 -17.38
C ALA A 542 -10.24 -2.35 -18.34
N SER A 543 -11.20 -3.08 -18.93
CA SER A 543 -10.94 -4.02 -20.02
C SER A 543 -11.04 -3.33 -21.36
N PRO A 544 -10.05 -3.49 -22.27
CA PRO A 544 -10.17 -3.00 -23.65
C PRO A 544 -11.35 -3.62 -24.42
N SER A 545 -11.77 -4.83 -24.01
CA SER A 545 -12.88 -5.57 -24.62
C SER A 545 -14.25 -5.17 -24.09
N ASP A 546 -14.34 -4.36 -23.06
CA ASP A 546 -15.59 -3.89 -22.48
C ASP A 546 -16.30 -2.97 -23.49
N PRO A 547 -17.53 -3.32 -23.94
CA PRO A 547 -18.29 -2.51 -24.89
C PRO A 547 -18.96 -1.29 -24.28
N SER A 548 -18.88 -1.09 -22.97
CA SER A 548 -19.47 0.05 -22.26
C SER A 548 -19.00 1.39 -22.81
N ALA A 549 -19.81 2.43 -22.68
CA ALA A 549 -19.54 3.78 -23.17
C ALA A 549 -19.85 4.83 -22.10
N GLY A 550 -19.33 6.05 -22.25
CA GLY A 550 -19.56 7.13 -21.28
C GLY A 550 -18.99 6.80 -19.90
N ASP A 551 -19.73 7.13 -18.86
CA ASP A 551 -19.31 6.93 -17.47
C ASP A 551 -19.13 5.45 -17.11
N THR A 552 -19.96 4.56 -17.67
CA THR A 552 -19.88 3.12 -17.38
C THR A 552 -18.58 2.48 -17.88
N LYS A 553 -17.90 3.09 -18.86
CA LYS A 553 -16.55 2.68 -19.30
C LYS A 553 -15.49 2.84 -18.20
N LEU A 554 -15.74 3.74 -17.26
CA LEU A 554 -14.86 4.05 -16.13
C LEU A 554 -15.27 3.29 -14.84
N TYR A 555 -16.20 2.32 -14.95
CA TYR A 555 -16.67 1.56 -13.80
C TYR A 555 -15.69 0.40 -13.51
N ASN A 556 -14.58 0.77 -12.88
CA ASN A 556 -13.57 -0.15 -12.34
C ASN A 556 -12.89 0.48 -11.12
N SER A 557 -12.23 -0.36 -10.35
CA SER A 557 -11.64 0.08 -9.08
C SER A 557 -10.52 1.10 -9.25
N ASN A 558 -9.65 0.93 -10.26
CA ASN A 558 -8.53 1.83 -10.49
C ASN A 558 -8.99 3.25 -10.82
N ASP A 559 -9.93 3.39 -11.75
CA ASP A 559 -10.44 4.71 -12.14
C ASP A 559 -11.15 5.41 -10.97
N ALA A 560 -11.87 4.65 -10.13
CA ALA A 560 -12.45 5.17 -8.90
C ALA A 560 -11.37 5.68 -7.93
N ILE A 561 -10.34 4.89 -7.65
CA ILE A 561 -9.24 5.27 -6.75
C ILE A 561 -8.49 6.49 -7.27
N GLU A 562 -8.13 6.51 -8.56
CA GLU A 562 -7.48 7.66 -9.20
C GLU A 562 -8.36 8.93 -9.14
N ALA A 563 -9.68 8.78 -9.25
CA ALA A 563 -10.60 9.90 -9.10
C ALA A 563 -10.57 10.51 -7.68
N PHE A 564 -10.39 9.70 -6.63
CA PHE A 564 -10.19 10.21 -5.26
C PHE A 564 -8.80 10.84 -5.07
N LEU A 565 -7.74 10.17 -5.55
CA LEU A 565 -6.36 10.65 -5.46
C LEU A 565 -6.18 12.00 -6.16
N SER A 566 -6.70 12.13 -7.38
CA SER A 566 -6.63 13.38 -8.17
C SER A 566 -7.37 14.54 -7.52
N ARG A 567 -8.33 14.27 -6.63
CA ARG A 567 -9.05 15.26 -5.83
C ARG A 567 -8.39 15.57 -4.48
N GLY A 568 -7.15 15.09 -4.26
CA GLY A 568 -6.35 15.40 -3.08
C GLY A 568 -6.61 14.53 -1.85
N VAL A 569 -7.33 13.42 -1.99
CA VAL A 569 -7.48 12.46 -0.89
C VAL A 569 -6.19 11.67 -0.71
N PRO A 570 -5.57 11.64 0.48
CA PRO A 570 -4.37 10.84 0.71
C PRO A 570 -4.66 9.34 0.52
N ALA A 571 -3.79 8.63 -0.21
CA ALA A 571 -3.92 7.20 -0.48
C ALA A 571 -4.10 6.37 0.81
N SER A 572 -3.39 6.74 1.88
CA SER A 572 -3.47 6.07 3.19
C SER A 572 -4.85 6.17 3.88
N LYS A 573 -5.72 7.06 3.42
CA LYS A 573 -7.12 7.18 3.89
C LYS A 573 -8.10 6.35 3.06
N ILE A 574 -7.72 5.83 1.90
CA ILE A 574 -8.61 5.12 0.98
C ILE A 574 -8.50 3.62 1.21
N ASN A 575 -9.62 2.93 1.39
CA ASN A 575 -9.70 1.47 1.47
C ASN A 575 -10.46 0.92 0.26
N LEU A 576 -9.92 -0.15 -0.34
CA LEU A 576 -10.52 -0.83 -1.49
C LEU A 576 -11.65 -1.75 -1.02
N GLY A 577 -12.82 -1.70 -1.66
CA GLY A 577 -13.96 -2.55 -1.38
C GLY A 577 -13.90 -3.90 -2.07
N ILE A 578 -14.30 -4.96 -1.36
CA ILE A 578 -14.40 -6.33 -1.87
C ILE A 578 -15.80 -6.85 -1.56
N GLY A 579 -16.53 -7.30 -2.60
CA GLY A 579 -17.80 -7.99 -2.42
C GLY A 579 -17.57 -9.46 -2.04
N PHE A 580 -18.14 -9.91 -0.92
CA PHE A 580 -18.12 -11.34 -0.54
C PHE A 580 -19.31 -12.09 -1.16
N TYR A 581 -19.75 -11.61 -2.29
CA TYR A 581 -20.84 -12.09 -3.12
C TYR A 581 -20.51 -11.85 -4.61
N GLY A 582 -21.37 -12.34 -5.48
CA GLY A 582 -21.30 -12.05 -6.90
C GLY A 582 -22.60 -11.50 -7.45
N ARG A 583 -22.51 -10.84 -8.59
CA ARG A 583 -23.64 -10.40 -9.41
C ARG A 583 -23.85 -11.39 -10.56
N GLY A 584 -25.11 -11.75 -10.84
CA GLY A 584 -25.43 -12.81 -11.77
C GLY A 584 -26.55 -12.48 -12.76
N TRP A 585 -26.40 -13.04 -13.95
CA TRP A 585 -27.36 -12.98 -15.06
C TRP A 585 -27.71 -14.38 -15.57
N THR A 586 -28.91 -14.53 -16.11
CA THR A 586 -29.40 -15.77 -16.69
C THR A 586 -29.84 -15.56 -18.16
N GLY A 587 -30.00 -16.66 -18.90
CA GLY A 587 -30.32 -16.57 -20.33
C GLY A 587 -29.18 -16.05 -21.19
N VAL A 588 -27.95 -16.30 -20.77
CA VAL A 588 -26.72 -15.79 -21.39
C VAL A 588 -26.22 -16.75 -22.46
N GLY A 589 -26.05 -16.27 -23.69
CA GLY A 589 -25.56 -17.10 -24.80
C GLY A 589 -24.08 -17.51 -24.65
N ASN A 590 -23.75 -18.72 -25.16
CA ASN A 590 -22.41 -19.30 -25.06
C ASN A 590 -21.44 -18.74 -26.12
N VAL A 591 -21.19 -17.45 -26.09
CA VAL A 591 -20.13 -16.76 -26.85
C VAL A 591 -19.27 -16.01 -25.88
N ASN A 592 -17.94 -16.04 -26.04
CA ASN A 592 -16.97 -15.42 -25.13
C ASN A 592 -17.17 -15.87 -23.67
N ASN A 593 -17.54 -17.13 -23.46
CA ASN A 593 -17.83 -17.71 -22.15
C ASN A 593 -18.87 -16.88 -21.35
N GLY A 594 -19.83 -16.32 -22.06
CA GLY A 594 -20.90 -15.50 -21.50
C GLY A 594 -20.52 -14.05 -21.15
N LEU A 595 -19.27 -13.62 -21.30
CA LEU A 595 -18.84 -12.24 -20.99
C LEU A 595 -19.25 -11.26 -22.09
N TYR A 596 -19.78 -10.09 -21.67
CA TYR A 596 -20.30 -9.03 -22.54
C TYR A 596 -21.43 -9.52 -23.48
N ARG A 597 -22.30 -10.38 -22.97
CA ARG A 597 -23.40 -10.96 -23.75
C ARG A 597 -24.76 -10.48 -23.25
N PRO A 598 -25.73 -10.29 -24.15
CA PRO A 598 -27.10 -10.06 -23.73
C PRO A 598 -27.59 -11.16 -22.78
N ALA A 599 -28.36 -10.76 -21.79
CA ALA A 599 -28.96 -11.64 -20.80
C ALA A 599 -30.48 -11.45 -20.75
N SER A 600 -31.20 -12.47 -20.26
CA SER A 600 -32.66 -12.38 -20.08
C SER A 600 -33.06 -11.67 -18.79
N GLY A 601 -32.13 -11.50 -17.84
CA GLY A 601 -32.31 -10.82 -16.56
C GLY A 601 -31.40 -11.34 -15.47
N ALA A 602 -31.72 -10.97 -14.24
CA ALA A 602 -30.98 -11.39 -13.04
C ALA A 602 -31.06 -12.91 -12.83
N ALA A 603 -29.92 -13.53 -12.48
CA ALA A 603 -29.88 -14.95 -12.14
C ALA A 603 -30.60 -15.23 -10.82
N PRO A 604 -31.21 -16.41 -10.63
CA PRO A 604 -31.75 -16.82 -9.33
C PRO A 604 -30.65 -16.90 -8.27
N GLY A 605 -30.80 -16.15 -7.19
CA GLY A 605 -29.91 -16.20 -6.01
C GLY A 605 -30.64 -16.79 -4.80
N THR A 606 -29.86 -17.11 -3.75
CA THR A 606 -30.39 -17.73 -2.54
C THR A 606 -31.34 -16.80 -1.77
N TYR A 607 -30.99 -15.51 -1.68
CA TYR A 607 -31.76 -14.51 -0.92
C TYR A 607 -32.43 -13.48 -1.83
N GLU A 608 -31.77 -13.13 -2.92
CA GLU A 608 -32.22 -12.11 -3.86
C GLU A 608 -31.78 -12.47 -5.30
N ALA A 609 -32.64 -12.20 -6.28
CA ALA A 609 -32.26 -12.38 -7.68
C ALA A 609 -31.10 -11.48 -8.08
N GLY A 610 -30.13 -12.03 -8.78
CA GLY A 610 -28.93 -11.34 -9.23
C GLY A 610 -27.82 -11.20 -8.20
N ILE A 611 -28.02 -11.71 -6.98
CA ILE A 611 -27.01 -11.71 -5.92
C ILE A 611 -26.84 -13.12 -5.35
N GLU A 612 -25.59 -13.56 -5.19
CA GLU A 612 -25.32 -14.85 -4.54
C GLU A 612 -24.05 -14.77 -3.70
N ASP A 613 -24.08 -15.32 -2.49
CA ASP A 613 -22.95 -15.34 -1.57
C ASP A 613 -21.76 -16.15 -2.14
N TYR A 614 -20.53 -15.71 -1.88
CA TYR A 614 -19.32 -16.44 -2.29
C TYR A 614 -19.33 -17.90 -1.81
N LYS A 615 -19.74 -18.16 -0.55
CA LYS A 615 -19.81 -19.53 0.02
C LYS A 615 -20.67 -20.49 -0.81
N VAL A 616 -21.66 -19.95 -1.54
CA VAL A 616 -22.51 -20.71 -2.46
C VAL A 616 -21.86 -20.76 -3.85
N LEU A 617 -21.40 -19.61 -4.36
CA LEU A 617 -20.81 -19.48 -5.71
C LEU A 617 -19.58 -20.37 -5.90
N LYS A 618 -18.74 -20.54 -4.87
CA LYS A 618 -17.55 -21.40 -4.98
C LYS A 618 -17.91 -22.84 -5.36
N ASN A 619 -19.12 -23.31 -4.95
CA ASN A 619 -19.61 -24.68 -5.17
C ASN A 619 -20.62 -24.80 -6.31
N LYS A 620 -21.15 -23.68 -6.86
CA LYS A 620 -22.07 -23.75 -8.02
C LYS A 620 -21.38 -24.38 -9.23
N ALA A 621 -22.18 -25.06 -10.06
CA ALA A 621 -21.73 -25.59 -11.36
C ALA A 621 -21.22 -24.46 -12.27
N GLY A 622 -20.39 -24.82 -13.23
CA GLY A 622 -19.82 -23.90 -14.22
C GLY A 622 -18.29 -23.80 -14.15
N THR A 623 -17.70 -23.27 -15.21
CA THR A 623 -16.27 -23.04 -15.34
C THR A 623 -15.93 -21.62 -14.87
N ILE A 624 -14.85 -21.49 -14.11
CA ILE A 624 -14.31 -20.19 -13.69
C ILE A 624 -13.37 -19.69 -14.79
N TYR A 625 -13.60 -18.47 -15.22
CA TYR A 625 -12.77 -17.72 -16.16
C TYR A 625 -12.16 -16.51 -15.52
N THR A 626 -11.06 -16.02 -16.06
CA THR A 626 -10.34 -14.84 -15.57
C THR A 626 -10.04 -13.90 -16.73
N ASP A 627 -10.37 -12.62 -16.57
CA ASP A 627 -9.81 -11.52 -17.35
C ASP A 627 -8.58 -11.00 -16.65
N ASN A 628 -7.39 -11.35 -17.13
CA ASN A 628 -6.12 -10.93 -16.53
C ASN A 628 -5.85 -9.45 -16.73
N THR A 629 -6.45 -8.80 -17.74
CA THR A 629 -6.31 -7.35 -17.98
C THR A 629 -7.15 -6.55 -17.00
N ALA A 630 -8.41 -6.93 -16.85
CA ALA A 630 -9.31 -6.30 -15.90
C ALA A 630 -9.04 -6.73 -14.44
N VAL A 631 -8.29 -7.81 -14.24
CA VAL A 631 -8.16 -8.48 -12.93
C VAL A 631 -9.55 -8.74 -12.36
N ALA A 632 -10.30 -9.56 -13.06
CA ALA A 632 -11.68 -9.93 -12.73
C ALA A 632 -11.94 -11.41 -13.02
N THR A 633 -12.87 -12.03 -12.29
CA THR A 633 -13.27 -13.41 -12.50
C THR A 633 -14.78 -13.54 -12.67
N TRP A 634 -15.17 -14.58 -13.41
CA TRP A 634 -16.57 -14.99 -13.49
C TRP A 634 -16.69 -16.50 -13.63
N LYS A 635 -17.85 -16.99 -13.27
CA LYS A 635 -18.25 -18.38 -13.48
C LYS A 635 -19.36 -18.42 -14.53
N TYR A 636 -19.28 -19.36 -15.46
CA TYR A 636 -20.28 -19.58 -16.51
C TYR A 636 -20.58 -21.05 -16.68
N ASP A 637 -21.87 -21.42 -16.76
CA ASP A 637 -22.35 -22.81 -16.88
C ASP A 637 -22.97 -23.13 -18.24
N GLY A 638 -22.94 -22.21 -19.21
CA GLY A 638 -23.58 -22.30 -20.50
C GLY A 638 -24.90 -21.52 -20.61
N ASN A 639 -25.42 -21.00 -19.49
CA ASN A 639 -26.66 -20.20 -19.43
C ASN A 639 -26.60 -19.10 -18.38
N THR A 640 -25.94 -19.37 -17.24
CA THR A 640 -25.87 -18.45 -16.09
C THR A 640 -24.47 -17.94 -15.93
N PHE A 641 -24.33 -16.62 -15.82
CA PHE A 641 -23.08 -15.90 -15.62
C PHE A 641 -23.06 -15.29 -14.21
N TRP A 642 -21.96 -15.50 -13.45
CA TRP A 642 -21.74 -14.90 -12.14
C TRP A 642 -20.37 -14.22 -12.09
N SER A 643 -20.33 -12.89 -11.99
CA SER A 643 -19.11 -12.15 -11.69
C SER A 643 -18.90 -12.09 -10.18
N TYR A 644 -17.72 -12.51 -9.68
CA TYR A 644 -17.40 -12.53 -8.25
C TYR A 644 -15.90 -12.65 -8.01
N ASP A 645 -15.45 -12.29 -6.81
CA ASP A 645 -14.04 -12.36 -6.43
C ASP A 645 -13.69 -13.73 -5.82
N THR A 646 -12.56 -14.31 -6.24
CA THR A 646 -11.97 -15.51 -5.65
C THR A 646 -10.81 -15.15 -4.71
N PRO A 647 -10.37 -16.05 -3.79
CA PRO A 647 -9.20 -15.79 -2.95
C PRO A 647 -7.94 -15.42 -3.72
N ALA A 648 -7.71 -16.04 -4.89
CA ALA A 648 -6.57 -15.74 -5.76
C ALA A 648 -6.66 -14.32 -6.35
N LEU A 649 -7.86 -13.93 -6.81
CA LEU A 649 -8.10 -12.59 -7.35
C LEU A 649 -7.94 -11.52 -6.26
N ILE A 650 -8.47 -11.79 -5.06
CA ILE A 650 -8.29 -10.89 -3.89
C ILE A 650 -6.79 -10.68 -3.61
N GLY A 651 -5.95 -11.73 -3.71
CA GLY A 651 -4.49 -11.59 -3.59
C GLY A 651 -3.89 -10.57 -4.56
N GLN A 652 -4.35 -10.53 -5.81
CA GLN A 652 -3.94 -9.55 -6.80
C GLN A 652 -4.44 -8.13 -6.45
N LYS A 653 -5.70 -8.00 -6.03
CA LYS A 653 -6.26 -6.72 -5.55
C LYS A 653 -5.52 -6.19 -4.32
N MET A 654 -5.10 -7.06 -3.40
CA MET A 654 -4.28 -6.64 -2.24
C MET A 654 -2.87 -6.22 -2.64
N SER A 655 -2.29 -6.81 -3.68
CA SER A 655 -1.03 -6.33 -4.25
C SER A 655 -1.18 -4.91 -4.81
N TYR A 656 -2.30 -4.61 -5.48
CA TYR A 656 -2.64 -3.25 -5.91
C TYR A 656 -2.76 -2.29 -4.71
N VAL A 657 -3.46 -2.68 -3.63
CA VAL A 657 -3.57 -1.87 -2.40
C VAL A 657 -2.19 -1.49 -1.84
N LYS A 658 -1.24 -2.43 -1.85
CA LYS A 658 0.14 -2.19 -1.41
C LYS A 658 0.89 -1.26 -2.38
N THR A 659 0.81 -1.51 -3.67
CA THR A 659 1.49 -0.73 -4.72
C THR A 659 1.02 0.73 -4.74
N GLN A 660 -0.28 0.96 -4.61
CA GLN A 660 -0.88 2.30 -4.53
C GLN A 660 -0.78 2.93 -3.14
N ASN A 661 -0.17 2.23 -2.19
CA ASN A 661 -0.05 2.65 -0.79
C ASN A 661 -1.39 3.03 -0.14
N LEU A 662 -2.48 2.36 -0.50
CA LEU A 662 -3.80 2.60 0.07
C LEU A 662 -3.84 2.25 1.56
N GLY A 663 -4.84 2.74 2.28
CA GLY A 663 -5.03 2.52 3.72
C GLY A 663 -5.29 1.07 4.11
N GLY A 664 -5.92 0.29 3.21
CA GLY A 664 -6.27 -1.09 3.43
C GLY A 664 -7.39 -1.57 2.50
N ALA A 665 -8.16 -2.53 2.97
CA ALA A 665 -9.33 -3.04 2.27
C ALA A 665 -10.49 -3.25 3.25
N PHE A 666 -11.72 -3.17 2.72
CA PHE A 666 -12.93 -3.54 3.44
C PHE A 666 -13.77 -4.50 2.60
N PHE A 667 -14.72 -5.15 3.24
CA PHE A 667 -15.60 -6.08 2.54
C PHE A 667 -17.06 -6.00 3.01
N TRP A 668 -17.97 -6.15 2.06
CA TRP A 668 -19.38 -6.38 2.23
C TRP A 668 -19.71 -7.81 1.88
N GLU A 669 -20.15 -8.70 2.72
CA GLU A 669 -20.26 -8.64 4.18
C GLU A 669 -19.90 -10.05 4.75
N PHE A 670 -19.69 -10.17 6.04
CA PHE A 670 -19.17 -11.39 6.67
C PHE A 670 -19.92 -12.67 6.30
N SER A 671 -21.26 -12.64 6.24
CA SER A 671 -22.04 -13.86 6.04
C SER A 671 -21.93 -14.43 4.61
N GLY A 672 -21.37 -13.67 3.68
CA GLY A 672 -21.06 -14.12 2.31
C GLY A 672 -19.82 -15.02 2.24
N ASP A 673 -18.89 -14.94 3.22
CA ASP A 673 -17.70 -15.80 3.29
C ASP A 673 -18.08 -17.22 3.74
N ASP A 674 -17.15 -18.14 3.55
CA ASP A 674 -17.31 -19.51 4.04
C ASP A 674 -16.96 -19.64 5.55
N GLU A 675 -17.25 -20.82 6.11
CA GLU A 675 -17.04 -21.10 7.53
C GLU A 675 -15.57 -21.01 7.97
N GLN A 676 -14.62 -21.07 7.04
CA GLN A 676 -13.18 -20.95 7.25
C GLN A 676 -12.67 -19.51 7.13
N GLY A 677 -13.52 -18.58 6.72
CA GLY A 677 -13.14 -17.19 6.48
C GLY A 677 -12.12 -17.05 5.35
N SER A 678 -12.35 -17.74 4.25
CA SER A 678 -11.38 -17.85 3.14
C SER A 678 -11.08 -16.51 2.48
N LEU A 679 -12.11 -15.67 2.23
CA LEU A 679 -11.92 -14.36 1.61
C LEU A 679 -11.29 -13.36 2.59
N ALA A 680 -11.74 -13.31 3.84
CA ALA A 680 -11.12 -12.50 4.89
C ALA A 680 -9.64 -12.89 5.10
N THR A 681 -9.33 -14.18 5.01
CA THR A 681 -7.95 -14.70 5.06
C THR A 681 -7.14 -14.23 3.86
N ALA A 682 -7.70 -14.25 2.65
CA ALA A 682 -7.03 -13.79 1.44
C ALA A 682 -6.69 -12.29 1.51
N ILE A 683 -7.62 -11.47 2.00
CA ILE A 683 -7.37 -10.03 2.24
C ILE A 683 -6.20 -9.83 3.22
N ASN A 684 -6.29 -10.43 4.42
CA ASN A 684 -5.26 -10.26 5.45
C ASN A 684 -3.89 -10.75 5.00
N ASN A 685 -3.81 -11.87 4.31
CA ASN A 685 -2.54 -12.43 3.83
C ASN A 685 -1.95 -11.62 2.67
N GLY A 686 -2.79 -11.15 1.76
CA GLY A 686 -2.36 -10.33 0.63
C GLY A 686 -1.86 -8.94 1.05
N LEU A 687 -2.33 -8.40 2.18
CA LEU A 687 -1.89 -7.11 2.71
C LEU A 687 -0.59 -7.19 3.53
N LYS A 688 -0.23 -8.35 4.04
CA LYS A 688 1.08 -8.60 4.70
C LYS A 688 2.23 -8.62 3.66
#